data_e724310c63e81aa99f7ebf7b0e56ab17
#
_entry.id   e724310c63e81aa99f7ebf7b0e56ab17
#
_cell.length_a   1.000
_cell.length_b   1.000
_cell.length_c   1.000
_cell.angle_alpha   90.00
_cell.angle_beta   90.00
_cell.angle_gamma   90.00
#
_symmetry.space_group_name_H-M   'P 1'
#
loop_
_entity.id
_entity.type
_entity.pdbx_description
1 polymer ?
#
loop_
_entity_poly.entity_id
_entity_poly.type
_entity_poly.pdbx_seq_one_letter_code
_entity_poly.pdbx_strand_id
1 'polypeptide(L)'
;MDSNVRNSKQTQAKKLIEKYFFQITVGCGNADCKNKYCLSSGHLEKSLTPNQAAVKAIQLYVEEAKLCENLKGTEELQKNNSPSSEDIEMEGPFNKKTNTESDFMKKVEPSHSSLNRKSNDNLSPSSPTKELSYIDEAKLDEMIENCVETNNFAPIIRSLGRVFSDKDSVLKSFQLKPKSSIDVILDRVQQVSAIKTMKKEDIRTLEDDEKDQDLMDCEENKDEKVPPYSTIDFESLRRSFRKLYEKNSKVFEALDNAIQSLATLIQIDMRIMRENEQFEEVLCCIVILFEIFQIGSSMLEQSIFRTLTAITELPIWAQAKLAQIWSTHCKEGLRPILLILQQIITLQVISNTYHRNFHVNDNEIVANATKVMKIVFCANILASEMIELPKYLPEQSKASGNEESMHEEEDEDDFSSILYQVDSSKNKQIFEDPLMKELGFSVHDCNEPFIPYEEFQNEPLCDVIETDEDYMRYRNLVFNDNNSMPFSSNKKFSFIVYSFILTPSAKTLKLFFDSRFKMYTERMLLNPYLKLKIRRDFIIDDALAELEMVALSNPKDLKKQIFIEFDGEQGIDEGGVSKEFFQLIVEEIFNPDYGMFTTNEDTQTCWFNSFSFENEAQFTLIGIVLGLAIYNSIILPLNFPMVVYKKLMDVRSSWHDLKDWNPILYNSLKAILDYTEPDMEEVFSQTFEIGYENVFGAPIKHCLKSDGENIPVNQNNKHEFVELYANFVLNQSIEKQFKAFKKGFQMVTDESPLKLLFRPEEIELLVCGSKNFDFDELEKSTEYEGGYTAETEIIKHFWSVVHGLSLENKRKLLQFTTGSNRVPVGGLSKLKLVIARHGPDCDRLPTSHTCFNILLLPEYSSREKIEERLLKAINYSKGFGML
;
A
#
# COMPACT_ATOMS: atom_id res chain seq x y z
N MET A 1 -33.13 2.15 -28.62
CA MET A 1 -33.86 2.47 -27.37
C MET A 1 -33.26 1.80 -26.14
N ASP A 2 -32.45 0.77 -26.27
CA ASP A 2 -31.87 0.06 -25.08
C ASP A 2 -30.71 0.76 -24.40
N SER A 3 -29.93 1.59 -25.06
CA SER A 3 -28.75 2.25 -24.47
C SER A 3 -29.13 3.35 -23.47
N ASN A 4 -30.15 4.15 -23.76
CA ASN A 4 -30.57 5.24 -22.87
C ASN A 4 -31.27 4.73 -21.59
N VAL A 5 -31.96 3.59 -21.66
CA VAL A 5 -32.61 2.98 -20.50
C VAL A 5 -31.58 2.29 -19.60
N ARG A 6 -30.52 1.71 -20.18
CA ARG A 6 -29.40 1.12 -19.42
C ARG A 6 -28.57 2.19 -18.71
N ASN A 7 -28.23 3.29 -19.39
CA ASN A 7 -27.51 4.41 -18.76
C ASN A 7 -28.30 5.04 -17.61
N SER A 8 -29.63 5.15 -17.74
CA SER A 8 -30.49 5.63 -16.66
C SER A 8 -30.47 4.68 -15.44
N LYS A 9 -30.55 3.37 -15.66
CA LYS A 9 -30.51 2.37 -14.57
C LYS A 9 -29.14 2.31 -13.88
N GLN A 10 -28.05 2.42 -14.64
CA GLN A 10 -26.69 2.46 -14.07
C GLN A 10 -26.45 3.71 -13.23
N THR A 11 -26.91 4.86 -13.70
CA THR A 11 -26.82 6.12 -12.94
C THR A 11 -27.63 6.05 -11.64
N GLN A 12 -28.79 5.38 -11.66
CA GLN A 12 -29.58 5.15 -10.46
C GLN A 12 -28.89 4.18 -9.50
N ALA A 13 -28.34 3.07 -10.00
CA ALA A 13 -27.59 2.11 -9.20
C ALA A 13 -26.37 2.75 -8.52
N LYS A 14 -25.59 3.54 -9.28
CA LYS A 14 -24.44 4.29 -8.75
C LYS A 14 -24.86 5.20 -7.59
N LYS A 15 -25.91 6.01 -7.78
CA LYS A 15 -26.43 6.90 -6.72
C LYS A 15 -26.94 6.14 -5.49
N LEU A 16 -27.48 4.94 -5.67
CA LEU A 16 -27.95 4.13 -4.56
C LEU A 16 -26.76 3.51 -3.77
N ILE A 17 -25.76 2.99 -4.45
CA ILE A 17 -24.54 2.46 -3.81
C ILE A 17 -23.80 3.58 -3.07
N GLU A 18 -23.70 4.76 -3.65
CA GLU A 18 -23.14 5.95 -3.01
C GLU A 18 -23.88 6.31 -1.70
N LYS A 19 -25.21 6.23 -1.70
CA LYS A 19 -26.00 6.44 -0.48
C LYS A 19 -25.71 5.39 0.60
N TYR A 20 -25.57 4.12 0.24
CA TYR A 20 -25.18 3.09 1.18
C TYR A 20 -23.76 3.33 1.72
N PHE A 21 -22.86 3.76 0.87
CA PHE A 21 -21.50 4.08 1.27
C PHE A 21 -21.48 5.21 2.32
N PHE A 22 -22.19 6.32 2.08
CA PHE A 22 -22.30 7.40 3.06
C PHE A 22 -23.03 6.96 4.33
N GLN A 23 -24.04 6.10 4.23
CA GLN A 23 -24.73 5.54 5.40
C GLN A 23 -23.79 4.75 6.31
N ILE A 24 -22.81 4.03 5.73
CA ILE A 24 -21.85 3.20 6.45
C ILE A 24 -20.70 4.06 6.99
N THR A 25 -20.21 5.05 6.23
CA THR A 25 -18.99 5.80 6.57
C THR A 25 -19.26 7.06 7.39
N VAL A 26 -20.36 7.77 7.11
CA VAL A 26 -20.72 9.05 7.74
C VAL A 26 -21.94 8.88 8.64
N GLY A 27 -22.87 8.00 8.27
CA GLY A 27 -24.14 7.80 8.94
C GLY A 27 -25.21 8.83 8.55
N CYS A 28 -26.42 8.68 9.07
CA CYS A 28 -27.54 9.57 8.80
C CYS A 28 -27.62 10.79 9.73
N GLY A 29 -26.71 10.91 10.70
CA GLY A 29 -26.69 12.01 11.68
C GLY A 29 -27.81 11.98 12.74
N ASN A 30 -28.67 10.95 12.75
CA ASN A 30 -29.71 10.80 13.77
C ASN A 30 -29.18 9.96 14.95
N ALA A 31 -29.13 10.52 16.13
CA ALA A 31 -28.67 9.84 17.34
C ALA A 31 -29.53 8.62 17.75
N ASP A 32 -30.81 8.60 17.36
CA ASP A 32 -31.75 7.51 17.65
C ASP A 32 -31.91 6.54 16.45
N CYS A 33 -30.96 6.50 15.55
CA CYS A 33 -31.01 5.65 14.37
C CYS A 33 -31.04 4.16 14.76
N LYS A 34 -32.06 3.43 14.32
CA LYS A 34 -32.23 1.99 14.54
C LYS A 34 -31.81 1.13 13.38
N ASN A 35 -31.24 1.71 12.32
CA ASN A 35 -30.80 0.96 11.14
C ASN A 35 -29.43 0.33 11.42
N LYS A 36 -29.37 -1.01 11.52
CA LYS A 36 -28.15 -1.76 11.83
C LYS A 36 -27.02 -1.56 10.79
N TYR A 37 -27.34 -1.04 9.61
CA TYR A 37 -26.39 -0.75 8.54
C TYR A 37 -26.01 0.75 8.46
N CYS A 38 -26.23 1.51 9.51
CA CYS A 38 -25.93 2.93 9.56
C CYS A 38 -24.92 3.21 10.68
N LEU A 39 -23.86 3.96 10.39
CA LEU A 39 -22.85 4.31 11.39
C LEU A 39 -23.46 5.04 12.61
N SER A 40 -24.48 5.90 12.39
CA SER A 40 -25.17 6.61 13.46
C SER A 40 -25.92 5.72 14.42
N SER A 41 -26.17 4.45 14.09
CA SER A 41 -26.86 3.51 14.99
C SER A 41 -25.94 2.90 16.07
N GLY A 42 -24.64 3.03 15.92
CA GLY A 42 -23.64 2.44 16.81
C GLY A 42 -23.49 0.91 16.71
N HIS A 43 -24.14 0.27 15.74
CA HIS A 43 -24.04 -1.18 15.52
C HIS A 43 -22.93 -1.54 14.52
N LEU A 44 -22.40 -0.58 13.79
CA LEU A 44 -21.26 -0.79 12.89
C LEU A 44 -19.95 -0.49 13.62
N GLU A 45 -18.94 -1.30 13.37
CA GLU A 45 -17.59 -1.03 13.82
C GLU A 45 -17.09 0.28 13.18
N LYS A 46 -16.55 1.16 14.00
CA LYS A 46 -16.08 2.49 13.58
C LYS A 46 -14.81 2.45 12.74
N SER A 47 -14.26 1.27 12.45
CA SER A 47 -12.95 1.07 11.84
C SER A 47 -12.97 0.45 10.44
N LEU A 48 -14.09 0.55 9.70
CA LEU A 48 -14.12 0.07 8.32
C LEU A 48 -13.20 0.92 7.44
N THR A 49 -12.29 0.28 6.72
CA THR A 49 -11.52 0.95 5.69
C THR A 49 -12.45 1.44 4.57
N PRO A 50 -12.06 2.45 3.79
CA PRO A 50 -12.86 2.94 2.66
C PRO A 50 -13.29 1.83 1.69
N ASN A 51 -12.40 0.87 1.45
CA ASN A 51 -12.68 -0.25 0.56
C ASN A 51 -13.66 -1.24 1.16
N GLN A 52 -13.51 -1.58 2.44
CA GLN A 52 -14.47 -2.42 3.14
C GLN A 52 -15.86 -1.77 3.17
N ALA A 53 -15.91 -0.46 3.34
CA ALA A 53 -17.15 0.30 3.27
C ALA A 53 -17.75 0.28 1.86
N ALA A 54 -16.95 0.38 0.81
CA ALA A 54 -17.42 0.29 -0.57
C ALA A 54 -17.97 -1.10 -0.92
N VAL A 55 -17.25 -2.15 -0.57
CA VAL A 55 -17.73 -3.54 -0.74
C VAL A 55 -19.03 -3.76 0.04
N LYS A 56 -19.09 -3.29 1.28
CA LYS A 56 -20.29 -3.40 2.11
C LYS A 56 -21.47 -2.60 1.51
N ALA A 57 -21.22 -1.44 0.94
CA ALA A 57 -22.24 -0.63 0.27
C ALA A 57 -22.84 -1.35 -0.94
N ILE A 58 -22.01 -2.02 -1.72
CA ILE A 58 -22.44 -2.84 -2.86
C ILE A 58 -23.27 -4.03 -2.38
N GLN A 59 -22.78 -4.73 -1.34
CA GLN A 59 -23.52 -5.84 -0.74
C GLN A 59 -24.92 -5.38 -0.28
N LEU A 60 -25.02 -4.26 0.43
CA LEU A 60 -26.30 -3.70 0.89
C LEU A 60 -27.20 -3.27 -0.24
N TYR A 61 -26.64 -2.82 -1.36
CA TYR A 61 -27.40 -2.52 -2.58
C TYR A 61 -27.98 -3.81 -3.20
N VAL A 62 -27.21 -4.87 -3.30
CA VAL A 62 -27.67 -6.16 -3.83
C VAL A 62 -28.72 -6.81 -2.91
N GLU A 63 -28.56 -6.66 -1.58
CA GLU A 63 -29.51 -7.14 -0.59
C GLU A 63 -30.77 -6.25 -0.46
N GLU A 64 -30.87 -5.16 -1.22
CA GLU A 64 -31.95 -4.13 -1.09
C GLU A 64 -32.15 -3.68 0.35
N ALA A 65 -31.06 -3.52 1.10
CA ALA A 65 -31.08 -3.19 2.51
C ALA A 65 -31.73 -1.82 2.78
N LYS A 66 -32.30 -1.63 3.96
CA LYS A 66 -32.99 -0.40 4.32
C LYS A 66 -32.04 0.81 4.35
N LEU A 67 -32.29 1.81 3.53
CA LEU A 67 -31.66 3.13 3.61
C LEU A 67 -32.33 3.97 4.68
N CYS A 68 -31.55 4.85 5.32
CA CYS A 68 -32.08 5.86 6.23
C CYS A 68 -32.74 7.00 5.46
N GLU A 69 -33.90 7.46 5.91
CA GLU A 69 -34.70 8.51 5.24
C GLU A 69 -34.02 9.89 5.26
N ASN A 70 -33.14 10.15 6.21
CA ASN A 70 -32.48 11.45 6.43
C ASN A 70 -30.97 11.41 6.12
N LEU A 71 -30.53 10.66 5.12
CA LEU A 71 -29.16 10.81 4.63
C LEU A 71 -29.05 12.20 4.04
N LYS A 72 -28.24 13.08 4.63
CA LYS A 72 -27.94 14.41 4.11
C LYS A 72 -27.46 14.27 2.66
N GLY A 73 -28.24 14.73 1.70
CA GLY A 73 -28.01 14.59 0.25
C GLY A 73 -29.16 13.98 -0.56
N THR A 74 -30.31 13.64 0.06
CA THR A 74 -31.39 12.90 -0.62
C THR A 74 -32.73 13.63 -0.76
N GLU A 75 -32.87 14.90 -0.34
CA GLU A 75 -34.18 15.54 -0.26
C GLU A 75 -34.79 16.03 -1.58
N GLU A 76 -34.13 15.94 -2.73
CA GLU A 76 -34.66 16.53 -3.96
C GLU A 76 -35.08 15.59 -5.09
N LEU A 77 -35.01 14.26 -4.92
CA LEU A 77 -35.41 13.32 -5.97
C LEU A 77 -36.87 12.82 -5.92
N GLN A 78 -37.68 13.31 -4.99
CA GLN A 78 -39.09 12.84 -4.87
C GLN A 78 -40.18 13.79 -5.40
N LYS A 79 -39.83 14.89 -6.02
CA LYS A 79 -40.86 15.79 -6.61
C LYS A 79 -40.62 16.04 -8.08
N ASN A 80 -40.77 15.07 -8.92
CA ASN A 80 -41.19 15.28 -10.35
C ASN A 80 -41.18 13.90 -11.03
N ASN A 81 -42.26 13.21 -10.97
CA ASN A 81 -42.71 12.31 -12.03
C ASN A 81 -44.11 11.80 -11.68
N SER A 82 -45.10 12.43 -12.25
CA SER A 82 -46.38 11.81 -12.60
C SER A 82 -46.62 12.07 -14.08
N PRO A 83 -46.98 11.02 -14.83
CA PRO A 83 -47.10 11.10 -16.27
C PRO A 83 -48.50 11.47 -16.72
N SER A 84 -48.62 12.27 -17.74
CA SER A 84 -49.82 12.33 -18.58
C SER A 84 -49.50 11.69 -19.93
N SER A 85 -50.30 10.69 -20.20
CA SER A 85 -50.48 9.98 -21.46
C SER A 85 -50.87 10.92 -22.61
N GLU A 86 -50.35 10.62 -23.79
CA GLU A 86 -51.17 10.52 -25.02
C GLU A 86 -50.36 9.98 -26.19
N ASP A 87 -50.94 9.03 -26.84
CA ASP A 87 -50.52 8.29 -28.02
C ASP A 87 -50.27 9.17 -29.24
N ILE A 88 -49.46 8.72 -30.18
CA ILE A 88 -49.77 8.57 -31.62
C ILE A 88 -48.69 7.75 -32.31
N GLU A 89 -49.23 6.82 -33.10
CA GLU A 89 -48.58 5.76 -33.92
C GLU A 89 -47.91 6.29 -35.21
N MET A 90 -47.03 5.42 -35.69
CA MET A 90 -46.93 4.92 -37.11
C MET A 90 -45.76 5.38 -37.98
N GLU A 91 -45.17 4.34 -38.45
CA GLU A 91 -44.56 3.99 -39.74
C GLU A 91 -43.09 4.30 -40.05
N GLY A 92 -42.35 3.17 -40.22
CA GLY A 92 -41.10 3.09 -41.00
C GLY A 92 -41.37 2.97 -42.51
N PRO A 93 -40.53 2.52 -43.39
CA PRO A 93 -39.20 1.92 -43.25
C PRO A 93 -38.17 2.32 -44.35
N PHE A 94 -37.07 1.60 -44.40
CA PHE A 94 -36.20 1.28 -45.54
C PHE A 94 -34.84 2.00 -45.75
N ASN A 95 -33.82 1.26 -45.44
CA ASN A 95 -32.72 0.71 -46.27
C ASN A 95 -31.61 1.56 -46.90
N LYS A 96 -30.45 1.07 -46.57
CA LYS A 96 -29.26 0.74 -47.39
C LYS A 96 -28.22 1.80 -47.79
N LYS A 97 -27.04 1.47 -47.33
CA LYS A 97 -25.79 1.32 -48.10
C LYS A 97 -24.87 2.53 -48.35
N THR A 98 -23.68 2.34 -47.79
CA THR A 98 -22.35 2.34 -48.44
C THR A 98 -21.67 3.66 -48.80
N ASN A 99 -20.47 3.70 -48.25
CA ASN A 99 -19.18 4.08 -48.85
C ASN A 99 -18.74 5.52 -48.94
N THR A 100 -17.54 5.65 -48.39
CA THR A 100 -16.30 6.22 -48.95
C THR A 100 -16.07 7.72 -48.89
N GLU A 101 -14.99 7.97 -48.15
CA GLU A 101 -13.83 8.78 -48.53
C GLU A 101 -13.96 10.30 -48.73
N SER A 102 -13.06 10.92 -48.01
CA SER A 102 -12.12 11.98 -48.43
C SER A 102 -12.58 13.44 -48.49
N ASP A 103 -11.69 14.21 -47.85
CA ASP A 103 -11.29 15.57 -48.19
C ASP A 103 -12.32 16.69 -48.25
N PHE A 104 -12.12 17.62 -47.34
CA PHE A 104 -11.90 19.01 -47.71
C PHE A 104 -11.39 19.88 -46.56
N MET A 105 -10.08 20.15 -46.62
CA MET A 105 -9.51 21.37 -46.02
C MET A 105 -10.04 22.57 -46.76
N LYS A 106 -10.50 23.59 -46.04
CA LYS A 106 -10.38 25.00 -46.48
C LYS A 106 -10.29 25.96 -45.31
N LYS A 107 -9.17 26.66 -45.31
CA LYS A 107 -8.85 27.88 -44.60
C LYS A 107 -9.94 28.94 -44.73
N VAL A 108 -10.20 29.67 -43.64
CA VAL A 108 -10.67 31.07 -43.73
C VAL A 108 -9.90 31.89 -42.71
N GLU A 109 -9.15 32.85 -43.20
CA GLU A 109 -8.47 33.90 -42.45
C GLU A 109 -9.42 35.08 -42.19
N PRO A 110 -9.10 36.02 -41.26
CA PRO A 110 -10.03 36.99 -40.71
C PRO A 110 -10.12 38.26 -41.53
N SER A 111 -11.31 38.82 -41.64
CA SER A 111 -11.51 40.15 -42.20
C SER A 111 -11.82 41.17 -41.10
N HIS A 112 -10.93 42.17 -41.01
CA HIS A 112 -11.16 43.45 -40.35
C HIS A 112 -12.25 44.25 -41.06
N SER A 113 -13.15 44.81 -40.29
CA SER A 113 -13.83 46.04 -40.72
C SER A 113 -14.16 46.93 -39.51
N SER A 114 -13.39 47.99 -39.45
CA SER A 114 -13.62 49.18 -38.66
C SER A 114 -14.90 49.93 -39.17
N LEU A 115 -15.77 50.32 -38.27
CA LEU A 115 -16.69 51.41 -38.53
C LEU A 115 -16.90 52.25 -37.27
N ASN A 116 -16.30 53.46 -37.35
CA ASN A 116 -16.61 54.60 -36.50
C ASN A 116 -18.06 55.01 -36.62
N ARG A 117 -18.73 55.28 -35.50
CA ARG A 117 -19.75 56.33 -35.42
C ARG A 117 -19.73 57.02 -34.05
N LYS A 118 -19.67 58.34 -34.13
CA LYS A 118 -19.64 59.31 -33.04
C LYS A 118 -21.01 59.54 -32.39
N SER A 119 -20.91 59.85 -31.07
CA SER A 119 -21.64 60.91 -30.31
C SER A 119 -23.16 60.83 -30.20
N ASN A 120 -23.71 60.77 -29.03
CA ASN A 120 -24.07 61.88 -28.12
C ASN A 120 -24.80 61.36 -26.87
N ASP A 121 -24.33 61.92 -25.80
CA ASP A 121 -24.92 62.57 -24.65
C ASP A 121 -25.69 61.82 -23.55
N ASN A 122 -25.09 61.99 -22.39
CA ASN A 122 -25.69 62.32 -21.08
C ASN A 122 -26.65 61.32 -20.47
N LEU A 123 -26.06 60.41 -19.66
CA LEU A 123 -26.66 60.00 -18.40
C LEU A 123 -25.55 59.82 -17.35
N SER A 124 -25.74 60.47 -16.23
CA SER A 124 -24.85 60.53 -15.05
C SER A 124 -24.33 59.17 -14.63
N PRO A 125 -23.06 59.06 -14.17
CA PRO A 125 -22.49 57.77 -13.74
C PRO A 125 -23.07 57.37 -12.37
N SER A 126 -23.86 56.32 -12.41
CA SER A 126 -24.06 55.48 -11.21
C SER A 126 -22.70 54.96 -10.78
N SER A 127 -22.39 55.10 -9.50
CA SER A 127 -21.19 54.64 -8.85
C SER A 127 -20.78 53.21 -9.34
N PRO A 128 -19.50 52.95 -9.63
CA PRO A 128 -19.06 51.63 -9.98
C PRO A 128 -19.26 50.73 -8.75
N THR A 129 -20.19 49.78 -8.85
CA THR A 129 -20.25 48.66 -7.95
C THR A 129 -18.86 47.99 -7.99
N LYS A 130 -18.07 48.09 -6.91
CA LYS A 130 -16.80 47.40 -6.76
C LYS A 130 -17.02 45.92 -7.05
N GLU A 131 -16.52 45.45 -8.18
CA GLU A 131 -16.57 44.04 -8.50
C GLU A 131 -15.82 43.23 -7.41
N LEU A 132 -16.51 42.26 -6.84
CA LEU A 132 -15.97 41.41 -5.78
C LEU A 132 -14.88 40.54 -6.40
N SER A 133 -13.61 40.83 -6.15
CA SER A 133 -12.47 40.10 -6.69
C SER A 133 -11.99 38.97 -5.79
N TYR A 134 -12.54 38.82 -4.58
CA TYR A 134 -12.19 37.79 -3.60
C TYR A 134 -13.35 37.54 -2.63
N ILE A 135 -13.32 36.36 -2.01
CA ILE A 135 -14.31 35.94 -1.01
C ILE A 135 -13.57 35.58 0.27
N ASP A 136 -14.06 36.01 1.41
CA ASP A 136 -13.68 35.61 2.75
C ASP A 136 -14.91 35.10 3.52
N GLU A 137 -14.71 34.54 4.73
CA GLU A 137 -15.79 34.00 5.55
C GLU A 137 -16.88 35.02 5.78
N ALA A 138 -16.54 36.25 6.18
CA ALA A 138 -17.51 37.29 6.50
C ALA A 138 -18.38 37.69 5.28
N LYS A 139 -17.75 37.82 4.11
CA LYS A 139 -18.47 38.15 2.87
C LYS A 139 -19.36 37.03 2.42
N LEU A 140 -18.88 35.77 2.51
CA LEU A 140 -19.67 34.62 2.11
C LEU A 140 -20.84 34.42 3.05
N ASP A 141 -20.67 34.62 4.36
CA ASP A 141 -21.73 34.55 5.34
C ASP A 141 -22.81 35.59 5.10
N GLU A 142 -22.44 36.88 4.89
CA GLU A 142 -23.36 37.94 4.53
C GLU A 142 -24.15 37.62 3.26
N MET A 143 -23.47 37.09 2.25
CA MET A 143 -24.12 36.66 1.00
C MET A 143 -25.06 35.47 1.21
N ILE A 144 -24.73 34.49 2.05
CA ILE A 144 -25.58 33.36 2.38
C ILE A 144 -26.84 33.85 3.08
N GLU A 145 -26.71 34.71 4.09
CA GLU A 145 -27.85 35.27 4.82
C GLU A 145 -28.80 36.04 3.90
N ASN A 146 -28.28 36.94 3.09
CA ASN A 146 -29.06 37.69 2.12
C ASN A 146 -29.78 36.78 1.09
N CYS A 147 -29.11 35.72 0.65
CA CYS A 147 -29.69 34.76 -0.31
C CYS A 147 -30.76 33.88 0.34
N VAL A 148 -30.60 33.51 1.58
CA VAL A 148 -31.60 32.74 2.36
C VAL A 148 -32.84 33.61 2.60
N GLU A 149 -32.67 34.87 3.01
CA GLU A 149 -33.79 35.81 3.24
C GLU A 149 -34.57 36.08 1.96
N THR A 150 -33.89 36.28 0.84
CA THR A 150 -34.52 36.56 -0.44
C THR A 150 -34.94 35.31 -1.22
N ASN A 151 -34.59 34.13 -0.74
CA ASN A 151 -34.73 32.85 -1.45
C ASN A 151 -34.13 32.86 -2.87
N ASN A 152 -33.07 33.64 -3.07
CA ASN A 152 -32.41 33.79 -4.35
C ASN A 152 -30.90 33.63 -4.27
N PHE A 153 -30.35 32.48 -4.71
CA PHE A 153 -28.93 32.16 -4.70
C PHE A 153 -28.15 32.61 -5.95
N ALA A 154 -28.78 33.27 -6.91
CA ALA A 154 -28.09 33.76 -8.10
C ALA A 154 -26.93 34.75 -7.84
N PRO A 155 -26.95 35.62 -6.82
CA PRO A 155 -25.81 36.46 -6.48
C PRO A 155 -24.57 35.63 -6.03
N ILE A 156 -24.75 34.65 -5.16
CA ILE A 156 -23.65 33.75 -4.69
C ILE A 156 -23.07 32.97 -5.87
N ILE A 157 -23.93 32.35 -6.70
CA ILE A 157 -23.54 31.61 -7.90
C ILE A 157 -22.65 32.48 -8.82
N ARG A 158 -23.05 33.72 -9.06
CA ARG A 158 -22.27 34.62 -9.89
C ARG A 158 -20.95 35.04 -9.27
N SER A 159 -20.92 35.29 -7.97
CA SER A 159 -19.67 35.65 -7.24
C SER A 159 -18.70 34.48 -7.16
N LEU A 160 -19.17 33.32 -6.77
CA LEU A 160 -18.35 32.10 -6.76
C LEU A 160 -17.85 31.73 -8.17
N GLY A 161 -18.75 31.83 -9.17
CA GLY A 161 -18.39 31.56 -10.57
C GLY A 161 -17.26 32.48 -11.07
N ARG A 162 -17.27 33.76 -10.70
CA ARG A 162 -16.19 34.70 -11.05
C ARG A 162 -14.90 34.40 -10.32
N VAL A 163 -14.97 34.20 -9.02
CA VAL A 163 -13.78 33.97 -8.19
C VAL A 163 -13.11 32.65 -8.56
N PHE A 164 -13.86 31.57 -8.68
CA PHE A 164 -13.31 30.24 -8.98
C PHE A 164 -13.11 29.94 -10.47
N SER A 165 -13.26 30.94 -11.33
CA SER A 165 -12.81 30.89 -12.72
C SER A 165 -11.47 31.59 -12.96
N ASP A 166 -10.92 32.26 -11.94
CA ASP A 166 -9.71 33.08 -12.05
C ASP A 166 -8.73 32.74 -10.93
N LYS A 167 -7.50 32.39 -11.28
CA LYS A 167 -6.43 31.98 -10.33
C LYS A 167 -6.16 33.05 -9.29
N ASP A 168 -5.95 34.30 -9.74
CA ASP A 168 -5.60 35.42 -8.85
C ASP A 168 -6.69 35.73 -7.83
N SER A 169 -7.95 35.60 -8.24
CA SER A 169 -9.11 35.76 -7.36
C SER A 169 -9.19 34.67 -6.31
N VAL A 170 -8.91 33.41 -6.67
CA VAL A 170 -8.86 32.28 -5.72
C VAL A 170 -7.75 32.51 -4.70
N LEU A 171 -6.56 32.91 -5.13
CA LEU A 171 -5.41 33.17 -4.24
C LEU A 171 -5.63 34.33 -3.26
N LYS A 172 -6.43 35.32 -3.63
CA LYS A 172 -6.79 36.44 -2.74
C LYS A 172 -7.93 36.11 -1.78
N SER A 173 -8.58 34.97 -1.95
CA SER A 173 -9.70 34.54 -1.12
C SER A 173 -9.20 33.81 0.13
N PHE A 174 -9.92 33.94 1.24
CA PHE A 174 -9.63 33.28 2.51
C PHE A 174 -8.19 33.49 3.04
N GLN A 175 -7.64 34.70 2.84
CA GLN A 175 -6.34 35.08 3.37
C GLN A 175 -6.40 35.27 4.89
N LEU A 176 -5.39 34.74 5.59
CA LEU A 176 -5.19 35.03 7.01
C LEU A 176 -5.10 36.54 7.23
N LYS A 177 -5.91 37.07 8.14
CA LYS A 177 -5.77 38.49 8.52
C LYS A 177 -4.41 38.68 9.20
N PRO A 178 -3.66 39.72 8.84
CA PRO A 178 -2.42 40.00 9.53
C PRO A 178 -2.71 40.10 11.04
N LYS A 179 -2.01 39.32 11.85
CA LYS A 179 -2.18 39.34 13.30
C LYS A 179 -1.97 40.75 13.79
N SER A 180 -2.91 41.26 14.55
CA SER A 180 -2.73 42.56 15.20
C SER A 180 -1.55 42.49 16.18
N SER A 181 -0.90 43.61 16.45
CA SER A 181 0.21 43.69 17.43
C SER A 181 -0.22 43.14 18.81
N ILE A 182 -1.52 43.16 19.09
CA ILE A 182 -2.12 42.65 20.34
C ILE A 182 -2.18 41.12 20.29
N ASP A 183 -2.53 40.51 19.15
CA ASP A 183 -2.63 39.06 18.99
C ASP A 183 -1.24 38.40 19.08
N VAL A 184 -0.21 39.06 18.55
CA VAL A 184 1.18 38.61 18.67
C VAL A 184 1.65 38.65 20.14
N ILE A 185 1.22 39.65 20.88
CA ILE A 185 1.52 39.74 22.32
C ILE A 185 0.75 38.69 23.11
N LEU A 186 -0.50 38.42 22.77
CA LEU A 186 -1.31 37.39 23.40
C LEU A 186 -0.76 35.97 23.14
N ASP A 187 -0.33 35.67 21.92
CA ASP A 187 0.33 34.39 21.58
C ASP A 187 1.64 34.23 22.39
N ARG A 188 2.47 35.25 22.50
CA ARG A 188 3.68 35.23 23.34
C ARG A 188 3.35 35.05 24.82
N VAL A 189 2.28 35.69 25.32
CA VAL A 189 1.82 35.51 26.71
C VAL A 189 1.29 34.11 26.96
N GLN A 190 0.61 33.49 25.97
CA GLN A 190 0.17 32.10 26.04
C GLN A 190 1.34 31.13 25.99
N GLN A 191 2.33 31.34 25.14
CA GLN A 191 3.55 30.53 25.10
C GLN A 191 4.32 30.64 26.42
N VAL A 192 4.48 31.86 26.97
CA VAL A 192 5.12 32.09 28.29
C VAL A 192 4.29 31.46 29.42
N SER A 193 2.96 31.44 29.33
CA SER A 193 2.11 30.77 30.33
C SER A 193 2.15 29.25 30.21
N ALA A 194 2.30 28.71 29.00
CA ALA A 194 2.53 27.27 28.77
C ALA A 194 3.92 26.84 29.32
N ILE A 195 4.95 27.67 29.14
CA ILE A 195 6.29 27.45 29.72
C ILE A 195 6.25 27.53 31.24
N LYS A 196 5.40 28.38 31.83
CA LYS A 196 5.24 28.46 33.29
C LYS A 196 4.49 27.29 33.93
N THR A 197 3.77 26.47 33.12
CA THR A 197 3.14 25.23 33.57
C THR A 197 4.06 24.01 33.44
N MET A 198 5.20 24.13 32.75
CA MET A 198 6.28 23.16 32.81
C MET A 198 6.95 23.22 34.19
N LYS A 199 7.25 22.06 34.79
CA LYS A 199 7.85 21.98 36.11
C LYS A 199 9.17 22.73 36.15
N LYS A 200 9.49 23.37 37.27
CA LYS A 200 10.69 24.16 37.52
C LYS A 200 12.04 23.46 37.28
N GLU A 201 12.02 22.17 36.99
CA GLU A 201 13.18 21.34 36.70
C GLU A 201 13.64 21.40 35.23
N ASP A 202 12.71 21.71 34.32
CA ASP A 202 13.02 21.78 32.89
C ASP A 202 13.66 23.13 32.45
N ILE A 203 13.71 24.12 33.35
CA ILE A 203 14.20 25.48 33.06
C ILE A 203 15.72 25.61 33.26
N ARG A 204 16.34 24.71 34.01
CA ARG A 204 17.79 24.82 34.29
C ARG A 204 18.71 24.43 33.14
N THR A 205 18.22 23.68 32.17
CA THR A 205 18.98 23.27 31.00
C THR A 205 19.01 24.30 29.87
N LEU A 206 18.17 25.34 29.92
CA LEU A 206 18.13 26.41 28.91
C LEU A 206 18.90 27.69 29.31
N GLU A 207 19.38 27.80 30.56
CA GLU A 207 20.10 28.99 31.01
C GLU A 207 21.64 28.90 30.87
N ASP A 208 22.20 27.71 30.66
CA ASP A 208 23.64 27.51 30.54
C ASP A 208 24.17 27.64 29.10
N ASP A 209 23.30 27.60 28.08
CA ASP A 209 23.69 27.72 26.66
C ASP A 209 23.67 29.19 26.12
N GLU A 210 23.25 30.18 26.91
CA GLU A 210 23.19 31.58 26.47
C GLU A 210 24.43 32.44 26.80
N LYS A 211 25.54 31.85 27.27
CA LYS A 211 26.69 32.66 27.72
C LYS A 211 27.84 32.80 26.75
N ASP A 212 27.79 32.17 25.57
CA ASP A 212 28.85 32.34 24.57
C ASP A 212 28.28 32.48 23.16
N GLN A 213 27.52 33.56 22.88
CA GLN A 213 27.35 33.99 21.49
C GLN A 213 27.42 35.54 21.47
N ASP A 214 28.54 35.99 20.92
CA ASP A 214 28.77 37.36 20.52
C ASP A 214 27.60 37.93 19.73
N LEU A 215 27.21 39.16 20.11
CA LEU A 215 26.36 40.04 19.33
C LEU A 215 26.96 40.24 17.91
N MET A 216 26.61 39.35 16.99
CA MET A 216 26.67 39.65 15.56
C MET A 216 25.29 40.09 15.09
N ASP A 217 25.23 41.30 14.59
CA ASP A 217 24.12 41.93 13.93
C ASP A 217 23.51 40.94 12.92
N CYS A 218 22.37 40.39 13.24
CA CYS A 218 21.51 39.75 12.28
C CYS A 218 20.91 40.84 11.41
N GLU A 219 21.54 41.14 10.28
CA GLU A 219 20.87 41.77 9.16
C GLU A 219 19.65 40.89 8.83
N GLU A 220 18.46 41.43 9.10
CA GLU A 220 17.20 40.87 8.61
C GLU A 220 17.32 40.65 7.10
N ASN A 221 17.45 39.40 6.67
CA ASN A 221 17.24 39.02 5.29
C ASN A 221 15.77 39.28 4.93
N LYS A 222 15.53 40.47 4.37
CA LYS A 222 14.21 41.04 4.03
C LYS A 222 13.55 40.42 2.79
N ASP A 223 14.05 39.31 2.23
CA ASP A 223 13.60 38.82 0.93
C ASP A 223 13.16 37.32 0.88
N GLU A 224 12.92 36.67 2.00
CA GLU A 224 12.19 35.38 1.94
C GLU A 224 10.68 35.67 1.80
N LYS A 225 10.18 35.62 0.58
CA LYS A 225 8.74 35.69 0.31
C LYS A 225 8.05 34.52 1.01
N VAL A 226 7.15 34.84 1.94
CA VAL A 226 6.31 33.85 2.62
C VAL A 226 5.51 33.07 1.57
N PRO A 227 5.56 31.74 1.56
CA PRO A 227 4.86 30.93 0.57
C PRO A 227 3.34 31.19 0.58
N PRO A 228 2.68 31.28 -0.58
CA PRO A 228 1.25 31.64 -0.67
C PRO A 228 0.33 30.76 0.16
N TYR A 229 0.64 29.45 0.30
CA TYR A 229 -0.18 28.48 1.04
C TYR A 229 -0.15 28.71 2.56
N SER A 230 0.88 29.34 3.10
CA SER A 230 0.97 29.67 4.53
C SER A 230 0.10 30.85 4.94
N THR A 231 -0.43 31.59 3.95
CA THR A 231 -1.29 32.76 4.18
C THR A 231 -2.78 32.47 4.12
N ILE A 232 -3.19 31.21 3.87
CA ILE A 232 -4.59 30.81 3.71
C ILE A 232 -5.17 30.34 5.03
N ASP A 233 -6.37 30.80 5.35
CA ASP A 233 -7.20 30.33 6.47
C ASP A 233 -8.08 29.14 6.03
N PHE A 234 -7.51 27.94 6.09
CA PHE A 234 -8.22 26.72 5.71
C PHE A 234 -9.42 26.43 6.60
N GLU A 235 -9.39 26.80 7.87
CA GLU A 235 -10.50 26.59 8.79
C GLU A 235 -11.70 27.46 8.42
N SER A 236 -11.45 28.73 8.12
CA SER A 236 -12.47 29.66 7.63
C SER A 236 -13.09 29.16 6.32
N LEU A 237 -12.25 28.70 5.39
CA LEU A 237 -12.68 28.08 4.11
C LEU A 237 -13.61 26.87 4.37
N ARG A 238 -13.21 25.94 5.21
CA ARG A 238 -14.01 24.74 5.52
C ARG A 238 -15.35 25.10 6.14
N ARG A 239 -15.36 26.00 7.14
CA ARG A 239 -16.60 26.44 7.80
C ARG A 239 -17.57 27.07 6.80
N SER A 240 -17.08 28.00 6.00
CA SER A 240 -17.90 28.74 5.04
C SER A 240 -18.53 27.83 3.98
N PHE A 241 -17.75 26.92 3.40
CA PHE A 241 -18.28 26.01 2.38
C PHE A 241 -19.19 24.93 2.96
N ARG A 242 -18.96 24.47 4.20
CA ARG A 242 -19.93 23.58 4.89
C ARG A 242 -21.26 24.29 5.12
N LYS A 243 -21.24 25.53 5.61
CA LYS A 243 -22.44 26.35 5.82
C LYS A 243 -23.19 26.55 4.48
N LEU A 244 -22.47 26.82 3.41
CA LEU A 244 -23.07 26.98 2.07
C LEU A 244 -23.70 25.67 1.59
N TYR A 245 -23.03 24.55 1.73
CA TYR A 245 -23.54 23.24 1.34
C TYR A 245 -24.80 22.85 2.12
N GLU A 246 -24.85 23.12 3.41
CA GLU A 246 -26.02 22.87 4.27
C GLU A 246 -27.20 23.73 3.90
N LYS A 247 -26.97 24.97 3.45
CA LYS A 247 -28.06 25.88 3.06
C LYS A 247 -28.60 25.62 1.67
N ASN A 248 -27.72 25.41 0.70
CA ASN A 248 -28.13 25.11 -0.69
C ASN A 248 -27.01 24.37 -1.45
N SER A 249 -27.07 23.07 -1.48
CA SER A 249 -26.09 22.21 -2.18
C SER A 249 -26.06 22.44 -3.70
N LYS A 250 -27.15 22.91 -4.32
CA LYS A 250 -27.20 23.20 -5.77
C LYS A 250 -26.22 24.28 -6.22
N VAL A 251 -25.75 25.13 -5.32
CA VAL A 251 -24.72 26.12 -5.64
C VAL A 251 -23.43 25.43 -6.09
N PHE A 252 -23.15 24.23 -5.59
CA PHE A 252 -21.97 23.44 -5.98
C PHE A 252 -22.05 22.95 -7.44
N GLU A 253 -23.24 22.67 -7.98
CA GLU A 253 -23.40 22.34 -9.41
C GLU A 253 -22.98 23.51 -10.32
N ALA A 254 -23.25 24.73 -9.90
CA ALA A 254 -22.82 25.91 -10.64
C ALA A 254 -21.31 26.19 -10.45
N LEU A 255 -20.77 25.91 -9.27
CA LEU A 255 -19.35 26.00 -8.95
C LEU A 255 -18.53 25.01 -9.76
N ASP A 256 -19.08 23.82 -10.07
CA ASP A 256 -18.40 22.78 -10.86
C ASP A 256 -17.88 23.33 -12.19
N ASN A 257 -18.71 24.06 -12.94
CA ASN A 257 -18.30 24.65 -14.22
C ASN A 257 -17.17 25.69 -14.08
N ALA A 258 -17.18 26.47 -13.00
CA ALA A 258 -16.13 27.46 -12.76
C ALA A 258 -14.78 26.79 -12.45
N ILE A 259 -14.78 25.77 -11.60
CA ILE A 259 -13.58 25.00 -11.25
C ILE A 259 -13.05 24.21 -12.45
N GLN A 260 -13.91 23.63 -13.29
CA GLN A 260 -13.48 23.00 -14.54
C GLN A 260 -12.73 23.98 -15.46
N SER A 261 -13.25 25.21 -15.57
CA SER A 261 -12.61 26.27 -16.34
C SER A 261 -11.25 26.63 -15.74
N LEU A 262 -11.18 26.79 -14.42
CA LEU A 262 -9.94 27.07 -13.71
C LEU A 262 -8.91 25.95 -13.91
N ALA A 263 -9.29 24.69 -13.73
CA ALA A 263 -8.41 23.53 -13.94
C ALA A 263 -7.87 23.49 -15.39
N THR A 264 -8.71 23.84 -16.37
CA THR A 264 -8.29 23.91 -17.78
C THR A 264 -7.29 25.04 -18.00
N LEU A 265 -7.51 26.22 -17.39
CA LEU A 265 -6.57 27.33 -17.47
C LEU A 265 -5.24 26.98 -16.80
N ILE A 266 -5.25 26.34 -15.63
CA ILE A 266 -4.06 25.83 -14.95
C ILE A 266 -3.27 24.89 -15.88
N GLN A 267 -3.93 23.96 -16.58
CA GLN A 267 -3.25 23.07 -17.52
C GLN A 267 -2.59 23.84 -18.70
N ILE A 268 -3.25 24.87 -19.22
CA ILE A 268 -2.70 25.69 -20.29
C ILE A 268 -1.51 26.50 -19.78
N ASP A 269 -1.64 27.12 -18.62
CA ASP A 269 -0.59 27.93 -18.00
C ASP A 269 0.66 27.10 -17.70
N MET A 270 0.52 25.91 -17.16
CA MET A 270 1.65 25.00 -16.87
C MET A 270 2.52 24.70 -18.09
N ARG A 271 1.95 24.69 -19.30
CA ARG A 271 2.73 24.47 -20.54
C ARG A 271 3.59 25.68 -20.90
N ILE A 272 3.29 26.85 -20.37
CA ILE A 272 3.95 28.14 -20.65
C ILE A 272 4.87 28.55 -19.50
N MET A 273 4.57 28.13 -18.28
CA MET A 273 5.31 28.47 -17.06
C MET A 273 6.76 27.96 -17.12
N ARG A 274 7.69 28.82 -16.68
CA ARG A 274 9.12 28.51 -16.59
C ARG A 274 9.71 28.80 -15.22
N GLU A 275 9.01 29.57 -14.39
CA GLU A 275 9.47 30.04 -13.09
C GLU A 275 8.81 29.25 -11.96
N ASN A 276 9.56 28.89 -10.94
CA ASN A 276 9.07 28.10 -9.81
C ASN A 276 7.98 28.82 -9.01
N GLU A 277 8.06 30.15 -8.88
CA GLU A 277 7.06 30.96 -8.16
C GLU A 277 5.66 30.81 -8.75
N GLN A 278 5.53 30.71 -10.07
CA GLN A 278 4.25 30.54 -10.75
C GLN A 278 3.60 29.19 -10.44
N PHE A 279 4.42 28.15 -10.22
CA PHE A 279 3.93 26.84 -9.82
C PHE A 279 3.44 26.80 -8.36
N GLU A 280 4.06 27.58 -7.45
CA GLU A 280 3.58 27.68 -6.06
C GLU A 280 2.16 28.24 -5.98
N GLU A 281 1.82 29.22 -6.82
CA GLU A 281 0.46 29.72 -6.95
C GLU A 281 -0.53 28.65 -7.43
N VAL A 282 -0.12 27.85 -8.40
CA VAL A 282 -0.93 26.71 -8.89
C VAL A 282 -1.13 25.67 -7.79
N LEU A 283 -0.07 25.32 -7.05
CA LEU A 283 -0.18 24.37 -5.94
C LEU A 283 -1.13 24.88 -4.86
N CYS A 284 -1.07 26.17 -4.56
CA CYS A 284 -1.98 26.81 -3.62
C CYS A 284 -3.45 26.69 -4.06
N CYS A 285 -3.75 26.96 -5.35
CA CYS A 285 -5.09 26.75 -5.90
C CYS A 285 -5.54 25.30 -5.79
N ILE A 286 -4.66 24.35 -6.09
CA ILE A 286 -4.97 22.91 -5.97
C ILE A 286 -5.34 22.54 -4.54
N VAL A 287 -4.57 23.01 -3.55
CA VAL A 287 -4.87 22.75 -2.13
C VAL A 287 -6.23 23.32 -1.73
N ILE A 288 -6.53 24.56 -2.12
CA ILE A 288 -7.86 25.18 -1.88
C ILE A 288 -8.98 24.35 -2.50
N LEU A 289 -8.81 23.89 -3.74
CA LEU A 289 -9.81 23.08 -4.42
C LEU A 289 -10.08 21.75 -3.70
N PHE A 290 -9.03 21.09 -3.19
CA PHE A 290 -9.21 19.84 -2.46
C PHE A 290 -9.93 20.02 -1.13
N GLU A 291 -9.75 21.16 -0.45
CA GLU A 291 -10.56 21.49 0.73
C GLU A 291 -12.06 21.62 0.41
N ILE A 292 -12.38 22.18 -0.75
CA ILE A 292 -13.77 22.28 -1.23
C ILE A 292 -14.33 20.93 -1.67
N PHE A 293 -13.50 20.10 -2.35
CA PHE A 293 -13.90 18.76 -2.80
C PHE A 293 -14.27 17.84 -1.64
N GLN A 294 -13.64 17.98 -0.47
CA GLN A 294 -13.99 17.23 0.74
C GLN A 294 -15.43 17.49 1.20
N ILE A 295 -16.00 18.63 0.84
CA ILE A 295 -17.36 19.04 1.26
C ILE A 295 -18.42 18.60 0.25
N GLY A 296 -18.12 18.70 -1.05
CA GLY A 296 -19.11 18.51 -2.12
C GLY A 296 -18.68 17.61 -3.26
N SER A 297 -17.90 16.53 -2.98
CA SER A 297 -17.32 15.64 -4.01
C SER A 297 -18.33 15.10 -5.02
N SER A 298 -19.52 14.72 -4.56
CA SER A 298 -20.56 14.15 -5.42
C SER A 298 -21.16 15.14 -6.45
N MET A 299 -21.02 16.44 -6.20
CA MET A 299 -21.50 17.50 -7.07
C MET A 299 -20.41 18.14 -7.93
N LEU A 300 -19.14 17.85 -7.62
CA LEU A 300 -17.96 18.42 -8.25
C LEU A 300 -17.15 17.35 -9.02
N GLU A 301 -17.81 16.27 -9.44
CA GLU A 301 -17.14 15.11 -10.06
C GLU A 301 -16.31 15.49 -11.28
N GLN A 302 -16.84 16.33 -12.18
CA GLN A 302 -16.13 16.75 -13.39
C GLN A 302 -14.95 17.67 -13.07
N SER A 303 -15.12 18.56 -12.10
CA SER A 303 -14.04 19.42 -11.60
C SER A 303 -12.91 18.61 -11.00
N ILE A 304 -13.24 17.58 -10.22
CA ILE A 304 -12.24 16.68 -9.64
C ILE A 304 -11.46 15.99 -10.77
N PHE A 305 -12.14 15.41 -11.77
CA PHE A 305 -11.46 14.74 -12.88
C PHE A 305 -10.51 15.66 -13.64
N ARG A 306 -10.92 16.90 -13.91
CA ARG A 306 -10.07 17.91 -14.56
C ARG A 306 -8.88 18.29 -13.68
N THR A 307 -9.11 18.47 -12.39
CA THR A 307 -8.06 18.81 -11.44
C THR A 307 -7.05 17.65 -11.29
N LEU A 308 -7.51 16.40 -11.22
CA LEU A 308 -6.63 15.23 -11.21
C LEU A 308 -5.75 15.19 -12.46
N THR A 309 -6.31 15.46 -13.63
CA THR A 309 -5.54 15.52 -14.88
C THR A 309 -4.48 16.63 -14.80
N ALA A 310 -4.85 17.82 -14.32
CA ALA A 310 -3.91 18.92 -14.15
C ALA A 310 -2.74 18.56 -13.21
N ILE A 311 -3.01 17.90 -12.07
CA ILE A 311 -1.97 17.49 -11.11
C ILE A 311 -1.00 16.48 -11.75
N THR A 312 -1.50 15.55 -12.56
CA THR A 312 -0.61 14.57 -13.21
C THR A 312 0.31 15.16 -14.28
N GLU A 313 0.01 16.35 -14.78
CA GLU A 313 0.87 17.10 -15.71
C GLU A 313 1.91 17.98 -14.98
N LEU A 314 1.84 18.14 -13.65
CA LEU A 314 2.84 18.85 -12.87
C LEU A 314 4.23 18.20 -12.99
N PRO A 315 5.31 18.98 -13.04
CA PRO A 315 6.66 18.45 -12.96
C PRO A 315 6.90 17.76 -11.60
N ILE A 316 7.80 16.78 -11.57
CA ILE A 316 8.02 15.92 -10.38
C ILE A 316 8.33 16.73 -9.13
N TRP A 317 9.18 17.78 -9.23
CA TRP A 317 9.49 18.65 -8.10
C TRP A 317 8.25 19.37 -7.55
N ALA A 318 7.29 19.76 -8.42
CA ALA A 318 6.04 20.39 -7.99
C ALA A 318 5.09 19.39 -7.33
N GLN A 319 5.05 18.13 -7.82
CA GLN A 319 4.33 17.04 -7.14
C GLN A 319 4.96 16.75 -5.76
N ALA A 320 6.28 16.76 -5.65
CA ALA A 320 6.99 16.62 -4.39
C ALA A 320 6.64 17.77 -3.41
N LYS A 321 6.62 19.01 -3.91
CA LYS A 321 6.20 20.18 -3.12
C LYS A 321 4.75 20.06 -2.65
N LEU A 322 3.85 19.57 -3.51
CA LEU A 322 2.45 19.31 -3.14
C LEU A 322 2.34 18.29 -2.01
N ALA A 323 3.13 17.20 -2.09
CA ALA A 323 3.19 16.21 -1.01
C ALA A 323 3.68 16.84 0.31
N GLN A 324 4.69 17.71 0.27
CA GLN A 324 5.18 18.45 1.43
C GLN A 324 4.11 19.37 2.02
N ILE A 325 3.39 20.13 1.18
CA ILE A 325 2.31 21.01 1.63
C ILE A 325 1.20 20.19 2.32
N TRP A 326 0.77 19.11 1.70
CA TRP A 326 -0.26 18.26 2.29
C TRP A 326 0.18 17.60 3.61
N SER A 327 1.44 17.21 3.74
CA SER A 327 1.96 16.60 4.97
C SER A 327 2.07 17.57 6.14
N THR A 328 2.39 18.86 5.87
CA THR A 328 2.66 19.86 6.91
C THR A 328 1.45 20.73 7.23
N HIS A 329 0.76 21.26 6.21
CA HIS A 329 -0.33 22.23 6.39
C HIS A 329 -1.72 21.61 6.35
N CYS A 330 -1.87 20.45 5.72
CA CYS A 330 -3.17 19.82 5.51
C CYS A 330 -3.18 18.34 5.98
N LYS A 331 -2.40 18.00 6.99
CA LYS A 331 -2.25 16.63 7.49
C LYS A 331 -3.60 15.95 7.77
N GLU A 332 -4.52 16.64 8.43
CA GLU A 332 -5.87 16.13 8.73
C GLU A 332 -6.71 15.90 7.48
N GLY A 333 -6.44 16.64 6.39
CA GLY A 333 -7.10 16.51 5.10
C GLY A 333 -6.66 15.28 4.29
N LEU A 334 -5.53 14.62 4.62
CA LEU A 334 -5.00 13.50 3.84
C LEU A 334 -5.98 12.32 3.74
N ARG A 335 -6.61 11.93 4.86
CA ARG A 335 -7.58 10.82 4.87
C ARG A 335 -8.86 11.14 4.07
N PRO A 336 -9.50 12.32 4.17
CA PRO A 336 -10.57 12.74 3.28
C PRO A 336 -10.19 12.74 1.80
N ILE A 337 -8.99 13.24 1.45
CA ILE A 337 -8.51 13.21 0.06
C ILE A 337 -8.38 11.77 -0.44
N LEU A 338 -7.75 10.90 0.35
CA LEU A 338 -7.64 9.47 0.04
C LEU A 338 -9.00 8.84 -0.19
N LEU A 339 -9.99 9.15 0.67
CA LEU A 339 -11.35 8.64 0.56
C LEU A 339 -12.02 9.03 -0.76
N ILE A 340 -11.87 10.29 -1.18
CA ILE A 340 -12.40 10.77 -2.47
C ILE A 340 -11.77 9.99 -3.62
N LEU A 341 -10.45 9.82 -3.61
CA LEU A 341 -9.74 9.10 -4.67
C LEU A 341 -10.14 7.62 -4.72
N GLN A 342 -10.25 6.96 -3.57
CA GLN A 342 -10.75 5.59 -3.46
C GLN A 342 -12.18 5.44 -4.00
N GLN A 343 -13.05 6.37 -3.64
CA GLN A 343 -14.43 6.39 -4.11
C GLN A 343 -14.50 6.55 -5.63
N ILE A 344 -13.74 7.48 -6.22
CA ILE A 344 -13.68 7.70 -7.67
C ILE A 344 -13.25 6.42 -8.38
N ILE A 345 -12.14 5.81 -7.94
CA ILE A 345 -11.62 4.57 -8.54
C ILE A 345 -12.67 3.47 -8.47
N THR A 346 -13.22 3.23 -7.29
CA THR A 346 -14.22 2.17 -7.07
C THR A 346 -15.47 2.39 -7.92
N LEU A 347 -15.99 3.61 -7.99
CA LEU A 347 -17.18 3.90 -8.80
C LEU A 347 -16.91 3.79 -10.30
N GLN A 348 -15.72 4.20 -10.78
CA GLN A 348 -15.32 4.01 -12.17
C GLN A 348 -15.19 2.52 -12.52
N VAL A 349 -14.61 1.72 -11.64
CA VAL A 349 -14.51 0.27 -11.82
C VAL A 349 -15.91 -0.34 -11.92
N ILE A 350 -16.77 -0.13 -10.93
CA ILE A 350 -18.11 -0.74 -10.86
C ILE A 350 -18.96 -0.31 -12.06
N SER A 351 -18.91 0.97 -12.45
CA SER A 351 -19.71 1.50 -13.56
C SER A 351 -19.32 0.91 -14.91
N ASN A 352 -18.06 0.51 -15.08
CA ASN A 352 -17.54 0.08 -16.37
C ASN A 352 -17.29 -1.45 -16.47
N THR A 353 -17.34 -2.20 -15.37
CA THR A 353 -17.08 -3.66 -15.36
C THR A 353 -17.97 -4.44 -16.34
N TYR A 354 -19.18 -3.96 -16.62
CA TYR A 354 -20.11 -4.62 -17.55
C TYR A 354 -19.87 -4.30 -19.03
N HIS A 355 -18.92 -3.40 -19.34
CA HIS A 355 -18.59 -3.10 -20.73
C HIS A 355 -17.60 -4.17 -21.27
N ARG A 356 -17.93 -4.80 -22.37
CA ARG A 356 -17.24 -5.95 -22.96
C ARG A 356 -15.76 -5.70 -23.30
N ASN A 357 -15.34 -4.45 -23.42
CA ASN A 357 -13.98 -4.03 -23.78
C ASN A 357 -13.40 -3.06 -22.74
N PHE A 358 -13.81 -3.19 -21.48
CA PHE A 358 -13.29 -2.34 -20.43
C PHE A 358 -11.97 -2.94 -19.92
N HIS A 359 -10.88 -2.25 -20.18
CA HIS A 359 -9.58 -2.49 -19.57
C HIS A 359 -9.30 -1.36 -18.59
N VAL A 360 -9.23 -1.67 -17.32
CA VAL A 360 -9.09 -0.65 -16.26
C VAL A 360 -7.81 0.17 -16.40
N ASN A 361 -6.75 -0.43 -16.94
CA ASN A 361 -5.47 0.24 -17.22
C ASN A 361 -5.60 1.36 -18.28
N ASP A 362 -6.61 1.32 -19.15
CA ASP A 362 -6.89 2.33 -20.17
C ASP A 362 -7.86 3.42 -19.68
N ASN A 363 -8.43 3.27 -18.50
CA ASN A 363 -9.30 4.29 -17.92
C ASN A 363 -8.46 5.46 -17.39
N GLU A 364 -8.54 6.59 -18.07
CA GLU A 364 -7.75 7.79 -17.74
C GLU A 364 -8.06 8.34 -16.34
N ILE A 365 -9.32 8.27 -15.92
CA ILE A 365 -9.74 8.76 -14.60
C ILE A 365 -9.13 7.89 -13.50
N VAL A 366 -9.18 6.56 -13.65
CA VAL A 366 -8.57 5.62 -12.69
C VAL A 366 -7.06 5.81 -12.66
N ALA A 367 -6.41 5.93 -13.82
CA ALA A 367 -4.97 6.14 -13.90
C ALA A 367 -4.55 7.47 -13.22
N ASN A 368 -5.25 8.57 -13.49
CA ASN A 368 -4.95 9.87 -12.91
C ASN A 368 -5.24 9.90 -11.40
N ALA A 369 -6.34 9.31 -10.95
CA ALA A 369 -6.63 9.16 -9.52
C ALA A 369 -5.54 8.35 -8.79
N THR A 370 -5.05 7.26 -9.39
CA THR A 370 -3.96 6.45 -8.84
C THR A 370 -2.65 7.24 -8.74
N LYS A 371 -2.31 8.04 -9.77
CA LYS A 371 -1.11 8.89 -9.75
C LYS A 371 -1.19 9.97 -8.66
N VAL A 372 -2.35 10.62 -8.50
CA VAL A 372 -2.55 11.61 -7.42
C VAL A 372 -2.55 10.93 -6.05
N MET A 373 -3.14 9.73 -5.93
CA MET A 373 -3.07 8.94 -4.71
C MET A 373 -1.61 8.62 -4.31
N LYS A 374 -0.69 8.47 -5.29
CA LYS A 374 0.75 8.34 -5.01
C LYS A 374 1.32 9.56 -4.31
N ILE A 375 0.89 10.77 -4.71
CA ILE A 375 1.33 12.01 -4.03
C ILE A 375 0.81 12.04 -2.59
N VAL A 376 -0.45 11.64 -2.38
CA VAL A 376 -1.05 11.51 -1.04
C VAL A 376 -0.31 10.44 -0.21
N PHE A 377 0.08 9.33 -0.83
CA PHE A 377 0.87 8.28 -0.19
C PHE A 377 2.24 8.79 0.27
N CYS A 378 2.94 9.57 -0.56
CA CYS A 378 4.19 10.21 -0.17
C CYS A 378 3.96 11.25 0.95
N ALA A 379 2.89 12.04 0.87
CA ALA A 379 2.52 12.99 1.92
C ALA A 379 2.21 12.27 3.25
N ASN A 380 1.59 11.10 3.20
CA ASN A 380 1.32 10.28 4.38
C ASN A 380 2.61 9.83 5.07
N ILE A 381 3.62 9.42 4.30
CA ILE A 381 4.93 9.04 4.84
C ILE A 381 5.62 10.26 5.46
N LEU A 382 5.64 11.41 4.77
CA LEU A 382 6.21 12.65 5.30
C LEU A 382 5.51 13.18 6.56
N ALA A 383 4.22 12.91 6.71
CA ALA A 383 3.45 13.29 7.90
C ALA A 383 3.67 12.37 9.10
N SER A 384 4.39 11.28 8.90
CA SER A 384 4.64 10.22 9.89
C SER A 384 5.95 10.43 10.61
N GLU A 385 6.18 9.67 11.68
CA GLU A 385 7.49 9.64 12.33
C GLU A 385 8.48 8.87 11.45
N MET A 386 9.43 9.61 10.93
CA MET A 386 10.53 9.03 10.15
C MET A 386 11.51 8.32 11.09
N ILE A 387 12.07 7.21 10.62
CA ILE A 387 13.14 6.54 11.34
C ILE A 387 14.35 7.47 11.38
N GLU A 388 14.79 7.84 12.56
CA GLU A 388 16.03 8.61 12.69
C GLU A 388 17.18 7.79 12.10
N LEU A 389 17.91 8.40 11.17
CA LEU A 389 19.10 7.79 10.63
C LEU A 389 20.14 7.65 11.76
N PRO A 390 20.80 6.50 11.88
CA PRO A 390 21.83 6.31 12.87
C PRO A 390 22.94 7.34 12.70
N LYS A 391 23.20 8.12 13.74
CA LYS A 391 24.16 9.25 13.72
C LYS A 391 25.60 8.79 13.94
N TYR A 392 25.76 7.64 14.58
CA TYR A 392 27.06 7.12 15.06
C TYR A 392 27.60 5.96 14.24
N LEU A 393 26.81 5.44 13.30
CA LEU A 393 27.25 4.42 12.37
C LEU A 393 27.82 5.07 11.10
N PRO A 394 28.94 4.58 10.57
CA PRO A 394 29.46 5.05 9.30
C PRO A 394 28.37 4.90 8.24
N GLU A 395 28.20 5.93 7.39
CA GLU A 395 27.34 5.82 6.23
C GLU A 395 27.80 4.59 5.45
N GLN A 396 26.96 3.56 5.37
CA GLN A 396 27.19 2.48 4.44
C GLN A 396 27.16 3.14 3.05
N SER A 397 28.34 3.41 2.51
CA SER A 397 28.51 3.90 1.16
C SER A 397 27.57 3.10 0.26
N LYS A 398 26.67 3.79 -0.42
CA LYS A 398 25.89 3.21 -1.49
C LYS A 398 26.90 2.42 -2.31
N ALA A 399 26.76 1.11 -2.38
CA ALA A 399 27.65 0.27 -3.17
C ALA A 399 27.43 0.57 -4.66
N SER A 400 27.96 1.71 -5.08
CA SER A 400 28.27 2.05 -6.46
C SER A 400 29.74 1.72 -6.63
N GLY A 401 30.01 0.67 -7.40
CA GLY A 401 31.28 0.09 -7.64
C GLY A 401 32.47 1.04 -7.64
N ASN A 402 33.34 0.83 -6.69
CA ASN A 402 34.79 1.02 -6.77
C ASN A 402 35.36 0.30 -5.55
N GLU A 403 35.56 -0.99 -5.67
CA GLU A 403 36.39 -1.75 -4.73
C GLU A 403 37.84 -1.45 -5.11
N GLU A 404 38.47 -0.54 -4.36
CA GLU A 404 39.92 -0.49 -4.31
C GLU A 404 40.41 -1.70 -3.53
N SER A 405 41.08 -2.59 -4.24
CA SER A 405 41.69 -3.80 -3.72
C SER A 405 42.73 -3.49 -2.65
N MET A 406 42.44 -3.78 -1.38
CA MET A 406 43.47 -4.12 -0.41
C MET A 406 43.75 -5.61 -0.58
N HIS A 407 44.97 -5.92 -0.99
CA HIS A 407 45.52 -7.27 -1.02
C HIS A 407 45.71 -7.75 0.43
N GLU A 408 44.83 -8.58 0.91
CA GLU A 408 45.10 -9.55 1.96
C GLU A 408 45.31 -10.90 1.28
N GLU A 409 46.42 -11.60 1.60
CA GLU A 409 46.76 -12.92 1.05
C GLU A 409 45.67 -13.90 1.51
N GLU A 410 44.78 -14.26 0.58
CA GLU A 410 43.73 -15.26 0.81
C GLU A 410 44.24 -16.63 0.35
N ASP A 411 44.17 -17.58 1.27
CA ASP A 411 44.26 -19.01 0.94
C ASP A 411 43.12 -19.37 -0.02
N GLU A 412 43.47 -19.86 -1.20
CA GLU A 412 42.60 -20.24 -2.30
C GLU A 412 41.73 -21.45 -1.89
N ASP A 413 40.49 -21.18 -1.43
CA ASP A 413 39.38 -22.09 -1.60
C ASP A 413 38.42 -21.55 -2.69
N ASP A 414 38.43 -22.26 -3.80
CA ASP A 414 38.07 -21.88 -5.17
C ASP A 414 36.58 -21.51 -5.39
N PHE A 415 35.73 -21.69 -4.40
CA PHE A 415 34.25 -21.52 -4.59
C PHE A 415 33.79 -20.08 -4.52
N SER A 416 34.34 -19.26 -3.64
CA SER A 416 33.92 -17.86 -3.50
C SER A 416 34.40 -16.98 -4.68
N SER A 417 35.57 -17.27 -5.27
CA SER A 417 36.13 -16.45 -6.36
C SER A 417 35.37 -16.57 -7.68
N ILE A 418 34.81 -17.75 -7.97
CA ILE A 418 34.03 -17.98 -9.20
C ILE A 418 32.65 -17.32 -9.14
N LEU A 419 32.06 -17.26 -7.96
CA LEU A 419 30.75 -16.60 -7.75
C LEU A 419 30.83 -15.07 -7.77
N TYR A 420 32.03 -14.48 -7.58
CA TYR A 420 32.25 -13.03 -7.72
C TYR A 420 32.29 -12.57 -9.18
N GLN A 421 32.52 -13.47 -10.15
CA GLN A 421 32.59 -13.15 -11.57
C GLN A 421 31.25 -13.22 -12.33
N VAL A 422 30.13 -13.51 -11.66
CA VAL A 422 28.81 -13.40 -12.26
C VAL A 422 28.49 -11.91 -12.44
N ASP A 423 28.96 -11.43 -13.55
CA ASP A 423 28.66 -10.23 -14.31
C ASP A 423 27.80 -9.17 -13.60
N SER A 424 28.46 -8.31 -12.79
CA SER A 424 27.93 -7.02 -12.33
C SER A 424 27.80 -5.98 -13.45
N SER A 425 28.09 -6.34 -14.72
CA SER A 425 28.21 -5.40 -15.83
C SER A 425 26.93 -5.20 -16.65
N LYS A 426 25.83 -5.90 -16.37
CA LYS A 426 24.54 -5.58 -17.00
C LYS A 426 23.73 -4.70 -16.09
N ASN A 427 23.63 -3.42 -16.46
CA ASN A 427 22.74 -2.43 -15.87
C ASN A 427 21.39 -3.06 -15.52
N LYS A 428 21.23 -3.50 -14.27
CA LYS A 428 19.94 -3.86 -13.70
C LYS A 428 19.15 -2.57 -13.61
N GLN A 429 18.25 -2.32 -14.55
CA GLN A 429 17.31 -1.22 -14.46
C GLN A 429 16.30 -1.58 -13.37
N ILE A 430 16.66 -1.25 -12.13
CA ILE A 430 15.69 -1.22 -11.01
C ILE A 430 14.82 0.01 -11.25
N PHE A 431 13.52 -0.18 -11.27
CA PHE A 431 12.59 0.95 -11.34
C PHE A 431 12.76 1.80 -10.08
N GLU A 432 13.37 2.98 -10.23
CA GLU A 432 13.39 4.01 -9.17
C GLU A 432 12.15 4.88 -9.29
N ASP A 433 11.43 5.06 -8.20
CA ASP A 433 10.29 5.95 -8.14
C ASP A 433 10.76 7.42 -8.20
N PRO A 434 10.44 8.16 -9.30
CA PRO A 434 10.97 9.52 -9.45
C PRO A 434 10.50 10.48 -8.36
N LEU A 435 9.27 10.30 -7.84
CA LEU A 435 8.73 11.19 -6.81
C LEU A 435 9.38 10.94 -5.45
N MET A 436 9.59 9.68 -5.08
CA MET A 436 10.30 9.35 -3.84
C MET A 436 11.76 9.77 -3.89
N LYS A 437 12.39 9.64 -5.05
CA LYS A 437 13.77 10.12 -5.27
C LYS A 437 13.88 11.64 -5.09
N GLU A 438 12.94 12.39 -5.63
CA GLU A 438 12.89 13.86 -5.49
C GLU A 438 12.67 14.26 -4.03
N LEU A 439 11.85 13.51 -3.29
CA LEU A 439 11.59 13.74 -1.87
C LEU A 439 12.71 13.24 -0.95
N GLY A 440 13.65 12.43 -1.46
CA GLY A 440 14.83 11.96 -0.73
C GLY A 440 14.55 10.90 0.33
N PHE A 441 13.43 10.17 0.26
CA PHE A 441 13.09 9.11 1.20
C PHE A 441 12.59 7.84 0.50
N SER A 442 12.54 6.75 1.25
CA SER A 442 11.94 5.47 0.87
C SER A 442 10.70 5.17 1.71
N VAL A 443 9.81 4.32 1.19
CA VAL A 443 8.64 3.80 1.96
C VAL A 443 9.08 3.14 3.26
N HIS A 444 10.31 2.63 3.30
CA HIS A 444 10.87 1.90 4.44
C HIS A 444 11.43 2.80 5.53
N ASP A 445 11.51 4.10 5.30
CA ASP A 445 12.05 5.06 6.26
C ASP A 445 10.98 5.53 7.29
N CYS A 446 9.79 4.97 7.24
CA CYS A 446 8.67 5.26 8.14
C CYS A 446 8.33 4.03 8.97
N ASN A 447 8.32 4.17 10.30
CA ASN A 447 7.92 3.09 11.21
C ASN A 447 6.39 2.94 11.29
N GLU A 448 5.69 4.03 11.57
CA GLU A 448 4.25 4.06 11.72
C GLU A 448 3.66 5.14 10.81
N PRO A 449 2.99 4.76 9.71
CA PRO A 449 2.38 5.72 8.81
C PRO A 449 1.18 6.40 9.48
N PHE A 450 0.97 7.69 9.20
CA PHE A 450 -0.16 8.46 9.73
C PHE A 450 -1.52 7.86 9.33
N ILE A 451 -1.63 7.37 8.09
CA ILE A 451 -2.74 6.55 7.59
C ILE A 451 -2.19 5.16 7.33
N PRO A 452 -2.79 4.10 7.88
CA PRO A 452 -2.38 2.71 7.62
C PRO A 452 -2.29 2.40 6.13
N TYR A 453 -1.28 1.64 5.74
CA TYR A 453 -1.06 1.31 4.31
C TYR A 453 -2.23 0.54 3.69
N GLU A 454 -2.97 -0.20 4.49
CA GLU A 454 -4.13 -0.98 4.07
C GLU A 454 -5.27 -0.10 3.56
N GLU A 455 -5.39 1.15 4.07
CA GLU A 455 -6.40 2.11 3.60
C GLU A 455 -6.15 2.60 2.17
N PHE A 456 -4.93 2.46 1.66
CA PHE A 456 -4.58 2.79 0.27
C PHE A 456 -4.95 1.68 -0.71
N GLN A 457 -5.13 0.45 -0.25
CA GLN A 457 -5.48 -0.69 -1.10
C GLN A 457 -6.91 -0.56 -1.61
N ASN A 458 -7.16 -0.99 -2.87
CA ASN A 458 -8.48 -0.98 -3.50
C ASN A 458 -8.84 -2.37 -3.99
N GLU A 459 -9.63 -3.10 -3.22
CA GLU A 459 -10.07 -4.47 -3.55
C GLU A 459 -10.85 -4.55 -4.86
N PRO A 460 -11.92 -3.73 -5.07
CA PRO A 460 -12.67 -3.76 -6.32
C PRO A 460 -11.82 -3.50 -7.56
N LEU A 461 -10.79 -2.68 -7.45
CA LEU A 461 -9.83 -2.46 -8.52
C LEU A 461 -8.99 -3.71 -8.76
N CYS A 462 -8.48 -4.34 -7.70
CA CYS A 462 -7.64 -5.53 -7.80
C CYS A 462 -8.35 -6.70 -8.50
N ASP A 463 -9.66 -6.83 -8.32
CA ASP A 463 -10.48 -7.91 -8.91
C ASP A 463 -10.68 -7.76 -10.43
N VAL A 464 -10.50 -6.55 -10.98
CA VAL A 464 -10.71 -6.27 -12.42
C VAL A 464 -9.42 -6.04 -13.20
N ILE A 465 -8.26 -5.99 -12.53
CA ILE A 465 -6.97 -5.84 -13.21
C ILE A 465 -6.62 -7.17 -13.89
N GLU A 466 -6.49 -7.14 -15.21
CA GLU A 466 -5.95 -8.26 -15.97
C GLU A 466 -4.44 -8.35 -15.73
N THR A 467 -4.02 -9.39 -14.99
CA THR A 467 -2.64 -9.52 -14.48
C THR A 467 -1.61 -9.62 -15.60
N ASP A 468 -1.91 -10.36 -16.66
CA ASP A 468 -1.06 -10.58 -17.82
C ASP A 468 -0.85 -9.28 -18.61
N GLU A 469 -1.93 -8.55 -18.89
CA GLU A 469 -1.85 -7.27 -19.61
C GLU A 469 -1.09 -6.21 -18.78
N ASP A 470 -1.41 -6.08 -17.49
CA ASP A 470 -0.74 -5.12 -16.60
C ASP A 470 0.76 -5.43 -16.46
N TYR A 471 1.12 -6.71 -16.38
CA TYR A 471 2.52 -7.16 -16.36
C TYR A 471 3.27 -6.84 -17.67
N MET A 472 2.64 -7.06 -18.82
CA MET A 472 3.27 -6.71 -20.09
C MET A 472 3.46 -5.20 -20.25
N ARG A 473 2.52 -4.39 -19.74
CA ARG A 473 2.67 -2.93 -19.67
C ARG A 473 3.84 -2.52 -18.78
N TYR A 474 3.97 -3.15 -17.60
CA TYR A 474 5.09 -2.95 -16.68
C TYR A 474 6.43 -3.25 -17.36
N ARG A 475 6.54 -4.39 -18.04
CA ARG A 475 7.76 -4.74 -18.78
C ARG A 475 8.13 -3.71 -19.85
N ASN A 476 7.15 -3.24 -20.61
CA ASN A 476 7.38 -2.21 -21.61
C ASN A 476 7.85 -0.87 -21.01
N LEU A 477 7.37 -0.54 -19.78
CA LEU A 477 7.80 0.66 -19.06
C LEU A 477 9.25 0.56 -18.60
N VAL A 478 9.64 -0.59 -18.05
CA VAL A 478 10.95 -0.77 -17.40
C VAL A 478 12.05 -1.14 -18.40
N PHE A 479 11.76 -2.02 -19.36
CA PHE A 479 12.78 -2.59 -20.24
C PHE A 479 12.85 -1.95 -21.62
N ASN A 480 12.01 -0.94 -21.93
CA ASN A 480 11.96 -0.29 -23.25
C ASN A 480 11.95 -1.28 -24.41
N ASP A 481 11.26 -2.38 -24.28
CA ASP A 481 11.22 -3.47 -25.27
C ASP A 481 10.42 -3.01 -26.50
N ASN A 482 11.04 -2.17 -27.32
CA ASN A 482 10.46 -1.67 -28.57
C ASN A 482 10.20 -2.78 -29.61
N ASN A 483 10.55 -4.04 -29.31
CA ASN A 483 10.48 -5.17 -30.25
C ASN A 483 9.24 -6.07 -30.05
N SER A 484 8.43 -5.85 -29.04
CA SER A 484 7.24 -6.68 -28.81
C SER A 484 5.98 -5.93 -29.22
N MET A 485 5.49 -6.22 -30.43
CA MET A 485 4.19 -5.91 -31.01
C MET A 485 3.84 -4.43 -31.23
N PRO A 486 3.38 -4.03 -32.41
CA PRO A 486 2.96 -2.67 -32.69
C PRO A 486 1.55 -2.43 -32.13
N PHE A 487 1.39 -2.40 -30.81
CA PHE A 487 0.17 -1.96 -30.19
C PHE A 487 0.32 -0.52 -29.71
N SER A 488 -0.41 0.38 -30.33
CA SER A 488 -0.82 1.73 -29.96
C SER A 488 0.06 2.49 -28.94
N SER A 489 0.64 3.56 -29.39
CA SER A 489 1.62 4.44 -28.72
C SER A 489 1.18 5.15 -27.43
N ASN A 490 0.00 4.85 -26.85
CA ASN A 490 -0.55 5.58 -25.69
C ASN A 490 -0.66 4.76 -24.38
N LYS A 491 -0.14 3.52 -24.34
CA LYS A 491 -0.35 2.63 -23.18
C LYS A 491 0.85 2.57 -22.26
N LYS A 492 1.08 3.63 -21.46
CA LYS A 492 2.24 3.76 -20.55
C LYS A 492 1.86 3.66 -19.06
N PHE A 493 0.78 2.96 -18.69
CA PHE A 493 0.36 2.86 -17.29
C PHE A 493 0.27 1.41 -16.85
N SER A 494 0.87 1.08 -15.69
CA SER A 494 0.75 -0.22 -15.04
C SER A 494 0.61 -0.02 -13.53
N PHE A 495 -0.30 -0.76 -12.90
CA PHE A 495 -0.50 -0.74 -11.45
C PHE A 495 0.68 -1.35 -10.66
N ILE A 496 1.55 -2.13 -11.30
CA ILE A 496 2.75 -2.70 -10.66
C ILE A 496 3.66 -1.59 -10.11
N VAL A 497 3.79 -0.46 -10.83
CA VAL A 497 4.58 0.69 -10.34
C VAL A 497 3.86 1.54 -9.28
N TYR A 498 2.59 1.26 -9.06
CA TYR A 498 1.76 1.86 -8.00
C TYR A 498 1.32 0.79 -6.98
N SER A 499 2.26 -0.04 -6.55
CA SER A 499 1.99 -1.23 -5.73
C SER A 499 1.24 -0.97 -4.43
N PHE A 500 1.28 0.25 -3.90
CA PHE A 500 0.56 0.65 -2.68
C PHE A 500 -0.97 0.51 -2.78
N ILE A 501 -1.54 0.56 -4.01
CA ILE A 501 -2.99 0.41 -4.23
C ILE A 501 -3.43 -1.06 -4.32
N LEU A 502 -2.47 -1.98 -4.49
CA LEU A 502 -2.73 -3.40 -4.66
C LEU A 502 -2.81 -4.12 -3.31
N THR A 503 -3.77 -5.01 -3.18
CA THR A 503 -3.82 -5.94 -2.04
C THR A 503 -2.66 -6.92 -2.08
N PRO A 504 -2.24 -7.50 -0.94
CA PRO A 504 -1.20 -8.53 -0.91
C PRO A 504 -1.50 -9.73 -1.84
N SER A 505 -2.77 -10.11 -1.95
CA SER A 505 -3.20 -11.17 -2.88
C SER A 505 -2.96 -10.79 -4.34
N ALA A 506 -3.32 -9.57 -4.73
CA ALA A 506 -3.10 -9.08 -6.09
C ALA A 506 -1.60 -8.95 -6.42
N LYS A 507 -0.78 -8.50 -5.47
CA LYS A 507 0.68 -8.47 -5.60
C LYS A 507 1.25 -9.87 -5.79
N THR A 508 0.77 -10.85 -5.01
CA THR A 508 1.18 -12.26 -5.12
C THR A 508 0.84 -12.84 -6.49
N LEU A 509 -0.35 -12.55 -7.04
CA LEU A 509 -0.72 -12.98 -8.39
C LEU A 509 0.20 -12.37 -9.45
N LYS A 510 0.59 -11.11 -9.32
CA LYS A 510 1.52 -10.45 -10.25
C LYS A 510 2.92 -11.03 -10.17
N LEU A 511 3.42 -11.32 -8.97
CA LEU A 511 4.69 -12.01 -8.77
C LEU A 511 4.65 -13.44 -9.31
N PHE A 512 3.56 -14.17 -9.07
CA PHE A 512 3.35 -15.50 -9.63
C PHE A 512 3.36 -15.47 -11.16
N PHE A 513 2.72 -14.48 -11.76
CA PHE A 513 2.72 -14.33 -13.21
C PHE A 513 4.13 -14.05 -13.76
N ASP A 514 4.90 -13.17 -13.11
CA ASP A 514 6.31 -12.91 -13.44
C ASP A 514 7.14 -14.21 -13.42
N SER A 515 7.02 -14.98 -12.34
CA SER A 515 7.72 -16.27 -12.21
C SER A 515 7.31 -17.25 -13.30
N ARG A 516 6.02 -17.40 -13.57
CA ARG A 516 5.49 -18.29 -14.63
C ARG A 516 5.92 -17.84 -16.03
N PHE A 517 5.92 -16.55 -16.29
CA PHE A 517 6.39 -16.00 -17.57
C PHE A 517 7.87 -16.31 -17.79
N LYS A 518 8.71 -16.16 -16.76
CA LYS A 518 10.13 -16.52 -16.81
C LYS A 518 10.33 -18.03 -16.98
N MET A 519 9.62 -18.85 -16.21
CA MET A 519 9.64 -20.30 -16.36
C MET A 519 9.23 -20.71 -17.79
N TYR A 520 8.23 -20.05 -18.39
CA TYR A 520 7.80 -20.34 -19.75
C TYR A 520 8.88 -19.97 -20.78
N THR A 521 9.52 -18.82 -20.63
CA THR A 521 10.62 -18.37 -21.50
C THR A 521 11.82 -19.32 -21.40
N GLU A 522 12.18 -19.77 -20.22
CA GLU A 522 13.26 -20.74 -20.00
C GLU A 522 12.89 -22.17 -20.46
N ARG A 523 11.59 -22.52 -20.45
CA ARG A 523 11.09 -23.82 -20.92
C ARG A 523 11.34 -24.06 -22.41
N MET A 524 11.48 -23.01 -23.19
CA MET A 524 11.85 -23.11 -24.61
C MET A 524 13.28 -23.62 -24.82
N LEU A 525 14.09 -23.70 -23.76
CA LEU A 525 15.42 -24.29 -23.75
C LEU A 525 15.35 -25.81 -23.55
N LEU A 526 16.47 -26.50 -23.74
CA LEU A 526 16.57 -27.97 -23.77
C LEU A 526 16.07 -28.69 -22.48
N ASN A 527 16.15 -28.06 -21.32
CA ASN A 527 15.70 -28.59 -20.05
C ASN A 527 14.64 -27.67 -19.41
N PRO A 528 13.36 -28.08 -19.39
CA PRO A 528 12.27 -27.23 -18.89
C PRO A 528 12.17 -27.14 -17.36
N TYR A 529 12.84 -28.03 -16.64
CA TYR A 529 12.72 -28.17 -15.19
C TYR A 529 14.08 -28.04 -14.50
N LEU A 530 14.06 -27.47 -13.30
CA LEU A 530 15.13 -27.62 -12.31
C LEU A 530 14.84 -28.95 -11.58
N LYS A 531 15.51 -30.04 -12.02
CA LYS A 531 15.34 -31.35 -11.42
C LYS A 531 16.34 -31.53 -10.29
N LEU A 532 15.84 -31.91 -9.12
CA LEU A 532 16.65 -32.30 -7.97
C LEU A 532 16.33 -33.75 -7.61
N LYS A 533 17.36 -34.58 -7.52
CA LYS A 533 17.24 -35.94 -7.06
C LYS A 533 17.74 -36.09 -5.63
N ILE A 534 16.85 -36.36 -4.69
CA ILE A 534 17.05 -36.18 -3.25
C ILE A 534 16.81 -37.51 -2.52
N ARG A 535 17.72 -37.88 -1.64
CA ARG A 535 17.50 -38.94 -0.65
C ARG A 535 16.90 -38.35 0.61
N ARG A 536 15.85 -38.98 1.15
CA ARG A 536 15.17 -38.46 2.34
C ARG A 536 16.06 -38.30 3.55
N ASP A 537 17.00 -39.25 3.78
CA ASP A 537 17.92 -39.26 4.91
C ASP A 537 19.12 -38.30 4.75
N PHE A 538 19.29 -37.72 3.56
CA PHE A 538 20.40 -36.80 3.23
C PHE A 538 19.90 -35.54 2.50
N ILE A 539 18.77 -35.04 2.94
CA ILE A 539 18.04 -33.99 2.20
C ILE A 539 18.86 -32.69 2.05
N ILE A 540 19.59 -32.28 3.06
CA ILE A 540 20.44 -31.08 3.04
C ILE A 540 21.63 -31.31 2.12
N ASP A 541 22.37 -32.41 2.30
CA ASP A 541 23.57 -32.69 1.55
C ASP A 541 23.29 -32.82 0.02
N ASP A 542 22.21 -33.55 -0.33
CA ASP A 542 21.84 -33.73 -1.72
C ASP A 542 21.34 -32.44 -2.34
N ALA A 543 20.50 -31.65 -1.60
CA ALA A 543 20.01 -30.38 -2.08
C ALA A 543 21.15 -29.36 -2.24
N LEU A 544 22.09 -29.34 -1.31
CA LEU A 544 23.29 -28.48 -1.39
C LEU A 544 24.11 -28.83 -2.64
N ALA A 545 24.46 -30.11 -2.83
CA ALA A 545 25.26 -30.56 -3.97
C ALA A 545 24.58 -30.25 -5.32
N GLU A 546 23.28 -30.52 -5.46
CA GLU A 546 22.54 -30.30 -6.69
C GLU A 546 22.36 -28.80 -6.98
N LEU A 547 21.98 -27.99 -5.99
CA LEU A 547 21.78 -26.55 -6.17
C LEU A 547 23.09 -25.80 -6.36
N GLU A 548 24.16 -26.22 -5.68
CA GLU A 548 25.51 -25.69 -5.86
C GLU A 548 26.00 -25.94 -7.29
N MET A 549 25.84 -27.17 -7.78
CA MET A 549 26.17 -27.51 -9.17
C MET A 549 25.41 -26.65 -10.18
N VAL A 550 24.12 -26.41 -9.94
CA VAL A 550 23.29 -25.55 -10.80
C VAL A 550 23.77 -24.09 -10.73
N ALA A 551 24.02 -23.59 -9.51
CA ALA A 551 24.48 -22.22 -9.28
C ALA A 551 25.83 -21.93 -9.97
N LEU A 552 26.73 -22.94 -10.01
CA LEU A 552 28.04 -22.84 -10.66
C LEU A 552 27.94 -22.98 -12.19
N SER A 553 27.14 -23.95 -12.70
CA SER A 553 27.08 -24.26 -14.12
C SER A 553 26.21 -23.28 -14.90
N ASN A 554 25.01 -22.97 -14.41
CA ASN A 554 24.04 -22.07 -15.01
C ASN A 554 23.05 -21.52 -13.98
N PRO A 555 23.33 -20.40 -13.31
CA PRO A 555 22.45 -19.79 -12.31
C PRO A 555 21.04 -19.49 -12.81
N LYS A 556 20.85 -19.32 -14.11
CA LYS A 556 19.52 -19.11 -14.71
C LYS A 556 18.59 -20.30 -14.55
N ASP A 557 19.14 -21.51 -14.38
CA ASP A 557 18.35 -22.71 -14.18
C ASP A 557 17.61 -22.71 -12.84
N LEU A 558 18.05 -21.90 -11.86
CA LEU A 558 17.30 -21.64 -10.62
C LEU A 558 15.95 -20.95 -10.88
N LYS A 559 15.75 -20.32 -12.05
CA LYS A 559 14.50 -19.67 -12.45
C LYS A 559 13.58 -20.60 -13.26
N LYS A 560 13.89 -21.91 -13.35
CA LYS A 560 13.03 -22.91 -13.92
C LYS A 560 12.04 -23.45 -12.88
N GLN A 561 10.99 -24.10 -13.37
CA GLN A 561 10.06 -24.80 -12.49
C GLN A 561 10.78 -25.95 -11.79
N ILE A 562 10.71 -25.99 -10.46
CA ILE A 562 11.32 -27.05 -9.67
C ILE A 562 10.58 -28.38 -9.90
N PHE A 563 11.31 -29.49 -9.91
CA PHE A 563 10.80 -30.84 -10.00
C PHE A 563 11.64 -31.74 -9.10
N ILE A 564 11.02 -32.29 -8.07
CA ILE A 564 11.69 -33.12 -7.07
C ILE A 564 11.44 -34.59 -7.36
N GLU A 565 12.50 -35.38 -7.28
CA GLU A 565 12.49 -36.83 -7.36
C GLU A 565 13.11 -37.40 -6.09
N PHE A 566 12.33 -38.02 -5.23
CA PHE A 566 12.89 -38.76 -4.09
C PHE A 566 13.46 -40.11 -4.56
N ASP A 567 14.71 -40.35 -4.25
CA ASP A 567 15.40 -41.57 -4.70
C ASP A 567 14.73 -42.83 -4.13
N GLY A 568 14.42 -43.74 -5.03
CA GLY A 568 13.69 -45.01 -4.69
C GLY A 568 12.18 -44.90 -4.68
N GLU A 569 11.60 -43.72 -4.90
CA GLU A 569 10.14 -43.53 -4.96
C GLU A 569 9.62 -43.37 -6.39
N GLN A 570 8.40 -43.88 -6.63
CA GLN A 570 7.78 -43.87 -8.00
C GLN A 570 6.80 -42.68 -8.17
N GLY A 571 6.92 -41.63 -7.34
CA GLY A 571 6.05 -40.45 -7.41
C GLY A 571 6.43 -39.51 -8.56
N ILE A 572 5.41 -39.03 -9.30
CA ILE A 572 5.58 -37.93 -10.25
C ILE A 572 5.27 -36.63 -9.52
N ASP A 573 6.15 -35.65 -9.60
CA ASP A 573 5.95 -34.35 -8.97
C ASP A 573 4.93 -33.50 -9.76
N GLU A 574 3.70 -33.45 -9.30
CA GLU A 574 2.66 -32.53 -9.76
C GLU A 574 2.46 -31.34 -8.78
N GLY A 575 3.52 -31.00 -8.04
CA GLY A 575 3.56 -29.92 -7.06
C GLY A 575 3.42 -30.38 -5.60
N GLY A 576 2.98 -31.64 -5.35
CA GLY A 576 2.88 -32.20 -4.02
C GLY A 576 4.23 -32.61 -3.45
N VAL A 577 5.03 -33.30 -4.25
CA VAL A 577 6.38 -33.77 -3.87
C VAL A 577 7.30 -32.57 -3.60
N SER A 578 7.21 -31.50 -4.42
CA SER A 578 7.92 -30.24 -4.18
C SER A 578 7.52 -29.62 -2.84
N LYS A 579 6.23 -29.55 -2.51
CA LYS A 579 5.78 -29.02 -1.22
C LYS A 579 6.34 -29.81 -0.04
N GLU A 580 6.34 -31.13 -0.14
CA GLU A 580 6.92 -32.02 0.88
C GLU A 580 8.44 -31.79 1.03
N PHE A 581 9.16 -31.68 -0.10
CA PHE A 581 10.59 -31.36 -0.07
C PHE A 581 10.87 -30.08 0.68
N PHE A 582 10.15 -29.00 0.36
CA PHE A 582 10.36 -27.71 1.05
C PHE A 582 10.02 -27.79 2.54
N GLN A 583 9.02 -28.58 2.93
CA GLN A 583 8.72 -28.79 4.33
C GLN A 583 9.85 -29.54 5.04
N LEU A 584 10.29 -30.67 4.49
CA LEU A 584 11.31 -31.52 5.09
C LEU A 584 12.68 -30.80 5.18
N ILE A 585 13.10 -30.12 4.12
CA ILE A 585 14.36 -29.40 4.12
C ILE A 585 14.38 -28.24 5.15
N VAL A 586 13.25 -27.54 5.30
CA VAL A 586 13.12 -26.48 6.32
C VAL A 586 13.12 -27.08 7.73
N GLU A 587 12.40 -28.16 7.98
CA GLU A 587 12.40 -28.84 9.27
C GLU A 587 13.82 -29.26 9.68
N GLU A 588 14.61 -29.78 8.71
CA GLU A 588 15.98 -30.23 8.95
C GLU A 588 16.95 -29.05 9.16
N ILE A 589 16.91 -28.03 8.31
CA ILE A 589 17.77 -26.83 8.43
C ILE A 589 17.59 -26.12 9.77
N PHE A 590 16.35 -26.04 10.28
CA PHE A 590 16.05 -25.36 11.54
C PHE A 590 16.10 -26.32 12.75
N ASN A 591 16.53 -27.56 12.55
CA ASN A 591 16.80 -28.47 13.64
C ASN A 591 17.96 -27.91 14.50
N PRO A 592 17.78 -27.76 15.83
CA PRO A 592 18.80 -27.22 16.71
C PRO A 592 20.16 -27.99 16.65
N ASP A 593 20.13 -29.28 16.28
CA ASP A 593 21.32 -30.13 16.19
C ASP A 593 22.32 -29.67 15.11
N TYR A 594 21.83 -28.97 14.06
CA TYR A 594 22.68 -28.36 13.03
C TYR A 594 23.36 -27.06 13.51
N GLY A 595 22.80 -26.38 14.49
CA GLY A 595 23.40 -25.21 15.10
C GLY A 595 23.56 -23.98 14.17
N MET A 596 22.85 -23.94 13.07
CA MET A 596 22.86 -22.78 12.14
C MET A 596 22.03 -21.61 12.66
N PHE A 597 20.95 -21.92 13.36
CA PHE A 597 20.03 -20.95 13.94
C PHE A 597 19.82 -21.20 15.42
N THR A 598 19.52 -20.15 16.15
CA THR A 598 19.07 -20.18 17.54
C THR A 598 17.63 -19.77 17.61
N THR A 599 16.85 -20.38 18.49
CA THR A 599 15.44 -20.02 18.70
C THR A 599 15.32 -19.31 20.04
N ASN A 600 14.73 -18.13 20.03
CA ASN A 600 14.40 -17.42 21.26
C ASN A 600 13.21 -18.11 21.93
N GLU A 601 13.34 -18.47 23.22
CA GLU A 601 12.30 -19.22 23.95
C GLU A 601 11.01 -18.42 24.16
N ASP A 602 11.13 -17.10 24.32
CA ASP A 602 9.98 -16.22 24.59
C ASP A 602 9.17 -15.91 23.32
N THR A 603 9.87 -15.56 22.23
CA THR A 603 9.24 -15.15 20.97
C THR A 603 9.06 -16.29 19.99
N GLN A 604 9.72 -17.42 20.21
CA GLN A 604 9.79 -18.56 19.28
C GLN A 604 10.34 -18.17 17.89
N THR A 605 11.04 -17.02 17.79
CA THR A 605 11.68 -16.58 16.55
C THR A 605 13.05 -17.18 16.37
N CYS A 606 13.41 -17.48 15.14
CA CYS A 606 14.70 -18.03 14.76
C CYS A 606 15.66 -16.90 14.36
N TRP A 607 16.91 -16.97 14.87
CA TRP A 607 17.97 -16.03 14.54
C TRP A 607 19.24 -16.74 14.12
N PHE A 608 20.07 -16.09 13.31
CA PHE A 608 21.34 -16.63 12.87
C PHE A 608 22.30 -16.88 14.06
N ASN A 609 22.87 -18.07 14.14
CA ASN A 609 23.88 -18.38 15.13
C ASN A 609 25.23 -17.79 14.68
N SER A 610 25.70 -16.77 15.40
CA SER A 610 26.99 -16.12 15.10
C SER A 610 28.21 -17.07 15.29
N PHE A 611 28.03 -18.17 16.02
CA PHE A 611 29.05 -19.18 16.28
C PHE A 611 28.79 -20.50 15.54
N SER A 612 27.99 -20.45 14.49
CA SER A 612 27.76 -21.64 13.68
C SER A 612 29.07 -22.18 13.11
N PHE A 613 29.22 -23.48 13.15
CA PHE A 613 30.37 -24.19 12.53
C PHE A 613 30.12 -24.47 11.04
N GLU A 614 28.91 -24.22 10.57
CA GLU A 614 28.51 -24.44 9.19
C GLU A 614 29.10 -23.38 8.24
N ASN A 615 29.47 -23.82 7.07
CA ASN A 615 30.13 -22.96 6.09
C ASN A 615 29.12 -21.99 5.37
N GLU A 616 29.65 -21.04 4.64
CA GLU A 616 28.83 -20.05 3.90
C GLU A 616 27.93 -20.70 2.84
N ALA A 617 28.33 -21.85 2.26
CA ALA A 617 27.54 -22.54 1.23
C ALA A 617 26.19 -23.02 1.77
N GLN A 618 26.13 -23.47 3.03
CA GLN A 618 24.88 -23.88 3.66
C GLN A 618 23.95 -22.69 3.90
N PHE A 619 24.47 -21.55 4.36
CA PHE A 619 23.66 -20.31 4.45
C PHE A 619 23.20 -19.81 3.08
N THR A 620 24.01 -19.96 2.04
CA THR A 620 23.63 -19.68 0.66
C THR A 620 22.52 -20.61 0.20
N LEU A 621 22.59 -21.91 0.49
CA LEU A 621 21.53 -22.88 0.21
C LEU A 621 20.19 -22.45 0.82
N ILE A 622 20.17 -22.04 2.09
CA ILE A 622 18.94 -21.59 2.75
C ILE A 622 18.36 -20.38 2.02
N GLY A 623 19.22 -19.45 1.60
CA GLY A 623 18.79 -18.30 0.80
C GLY A 623 18.18 -18.73 -0.53
N ILE A 624 18.78 -19.68 -1.25
CA ILE A 624 18.25 -20.24 -2.49
C ILE A 624 16.90 -20.93 -2.22
N VAL A 625 16.80 -21.77 -1.17
CA VAL A 625 15.55 -22.45 -0.80
C VAL A 625 14.42 -21.46 -0.53
N LEU A 626 14.70 -20.38 0.21
CA LEU A 626 13.73 -19.31 0.46
C LEU A 626 13.31 -18.62 -0.85
N GLY A 627 14.25 -18.29 -1.70
CA GLY A 627 13.99 -17.71 -3.01
C GLY A 627 13.16 -18.63 -3.91
N LEU A 628 13.50 -19.90 -3.98
CA LEU A 628 12.77 -20.92 -4.76
C LEU A 628 11.36 -21.15 -4.22
N ALA A 629 11.14 -21.11 -2.91
CA ALA A 629 9.82 -21.23 -2.31
C ALA A 629 8.92 -20.06 -2.77
N ILE A 630 9.40 -18.83 -2.70
CA ILE A 630 8.70 -17.66 -3.22
C ILE A 630 8.43 -17.80 -4.72
N TYR A 631 9.46 -18.18 -5.49
CA TYR A 631 9.38 -18.31 -6.95
C TYR A 631 8.39 -19.38 -7.41
N ASN A 632 8.24 -20.45 -6.62
CA ASN A 632 7.30 -21.54 -6.88
C ASN A 632 5.98 -21.41 -6.09
N SER A 633 5.77 -20.29 -5.37
CA SER A 633 4.56 -20.00 -4.58
C SER A 633 4.30 -21.04 -3.47
N ILE A 634 5.34 -21.46 -2.79
CA ILE A 634 5.30 -22.42 -1.69
C ILE A 634 5.46 -21.68 -0.36
N ILE A 635 4.55 -21.93 0.56
CA ILE A 635 4.55 -21.33 1.90
C ILE A 635 5.38 -22.20 2.84
N LEU A 636 6.31 -21.56 3.57
CA LEU A 636 7.26 -22.25 4.47
C LEU A 636 6.86 -22.08 5.94
N PRO A 637 7.11 -23.08 6.79
CA PRO A 637 6.88 -22.99 8.22
C PRO A 637 8.03 -22.27 8.96
N LEU A 638 8.40 -21.06 8.51
CA LEU A 638 9.45 -20.25 9.09
C LEU A 638 8.91 -19.27 10.13
N ASN A 639 9.76 -18.88 11.08
CA ASN A 639 9.46 -17.86 12.06
C ASN A 639 10.67 -16.92 12.27
N PHE A 640 11.05 -16.22 11.21
CA PHE A 640 12.07 -15.18 11.31
C PHE A 640 11.49 -13.89 11.90
N PRO A 641 12.25 -13.13 12.71
CA PRO A 641 11.84 -11.78 13.10
C PRO A 641 11.85 -10.84 11.89
N MET A 642 11.06 -9.77 11.96
CA MET A 642 10.84 -8.81 10.87
C MET A 642 12.14 -8.24 10.29
N VAL A 643 13.16 -8.07 11.12
CA VAL A 643 14.46 -7.53 10.69
C VAL A 643 15.14 -8.39 9.61
N VAL A 644 14.88 -9.69 9.54
CA VAL A 644 15.42 -10.56 8.47
C VAL A 644 14.84 -10.13 7.12
N TYR A 645 13.52 -9.94 7.06
CA TYR A 645 12.83 -9.49 5.83
C TYR A 645 13.23 -8.07 5.45
N LYS A 646 13.40 -7.16 6.43
CA LYS A 646 13.95 -5.83 6.22
C LYS A 646 15.33 -5.90 5.56
N LYS A 647 16.26 -6.68 6.12
CA LYS A 647 17.62 -6.84 5.58
C LYS A 647 17.65 -7.48 4.19
N LEU A 648 16.75 -8.42 3.87
CA LEU A 648 16.60 -8.97 2.50
C LEU A 648 16.14 -7.92 1.49
N MET A 649 15.38 -6.94 1.94
CA MET A 649 14.87 -5.83 1.12
C MET A 649 15.81 -4.62 1.09
N ASP A 650 17.03 -4.72 1.63
CA ASP A 650 18.00 -3.63 1.77
C ASP A 650 17.53 -2.47 2.67
N VAL A 651 16.56 -2.75 3.54
CA VAL A 651 16.09 -1.81 4.55
C VAL A 651 17.04 -1.83 5.74
N ARG A 652 17.40 -0.64 6.23
CA ARG A 652 18.27 -0.50 7.40
C ARG A 652 17.58 -1.03 8.65
N SER A 653 18.30 -1.77 9.46
CA SER A 653 17.84 -2.17 10.79
C SER A 653 18.12 -1.06 11.81
N SER A 654 17.25 -0.96 12.79
CA SER A 654 17.36 -0.05 13.93
C SER A 654 17.27 -0.82 15.25
N TRP A 655 17.60 -0.20 16.37
CA TRP A 655 17.46 -0.81 17.68
C TRP A 655 16.00 -1.20 18.01
N HIS A 656 15.00 -0.58 17.37
CA HIS A 656 13.59 -0.94 17.49
C HIS A 656 13.29 -2.35 16.98
N ASP A 657 14.07 -2.85 16.04
CA ASP A 657 13.89 -4.18 15.47
C ASP A 657 14.23 -5.30 16.46
N LEU A 658 14.89 -4.97 17.57
CA LEU A 658 15.13 -5.91 18.68
C LEU A 658 13.82 -6.31 19.39
N LYS A 659 12.78 -5.49 19.31
CA LYS A 659 11.50 -5.72 20.01
C LYS A 659 10.87 -7.08 19.66
N ASP A 660 10.92 -7.47 18.39
CA ASP A 660 10.32 -8.72 17.90
C ASP A 660 11.18 -9.94 18.14
N TRP A 661 12.50 -9.74 18.22
CA TRP A 661 13.45 -10.84 18.35
C TRP A 661 13.93 -11.05 19.79
N ASN A 662 14.38 -9.98 20.46
CA ASN A 662 14.88 -10.01 21.83
C ASN A 662 14.28 -8.89 22.68
N PRO A 663 13.02 -9.06 23.13
CA PRO A 663 12.32 -8.03 23.89
C PRO A 663 13.00 -7.68 25.21
N ILE A 664 13.76 -8.60 25.80
CA ILE A 664 14.53 -8.34 27.05
C ILE A 664 15.62 -7.31 26.77
N LEU A 665 16.45 -7.54 25.73
CA LEU A 665 17.47 -6.59 25.33
C LEU A 665 16.86 -5.25 24.89
N TYR A 666 15.78 -5.27 24.11
CA TYR A 666 15.04 -4.06 23.72
C TYR A 666 14.63 -3.23 24.94
N ASN A 667 14.00 -3.85 25.93
CA ASN A 667 13.55 -3.16 27.12
C ASN A 667 14.73 -2.63 27.97
N SER A 668 15.85 -3.35 28.03
CA SER A 668 17.05 -2.91 28.71
C SER A 668 17.67 -1.67 28.05
N LEU A 669 17.79 -1.68 26.71
CA LEU A 669 18.30 -0.53 25.96
C LEU A 669 17.35 0.67 26.04
N LYS A 670 16.04 0.40 26.01
CA LYS A 670 15.02 1.43 26.19
C LYS A 670 15.10 2.09 27.57
N ALA A 671 15.30 1.30 28.63
CA ALA A 671 15.48 1.83 29.98
C ALA A 671 16.70 2.77 30.09
N ILE A 672 17.80 2.45 29.38
CA ILE A 672 18.97 3.32 29.28
C ILE A 672 18.63 4.64 28.60
N LEU A 673 17.88 4.61 27.49
CA LEU A 673 17.48 5.82 26.77
C LEU A 673 16.51 6.68 27.55
N ASP A 674 15.53 6.07 28.23
CA ASP A 674 14.49 6.76 28.99
C ASP A 674 15.01 7.32 30.33
N TYR A 675 16.19 6.90 30.79
CA TYR A 675 16.76 7.36 32.04
C TYR A 675 17.32 8.79 31.92
N THR A 676 16.88 9.70 32.78
CA THR A 676 17.20 11.15 32.71
C THR A 676 18.04 11.66 33.87
N GLU A 677 18.21 10.86 34.94
CA GLU A 677 18.95 11.31 36.14
C GLU A 677 20.47 11.35 35.92
N PRO A 678 21.19 12.22 36.62
CA PRO A 678 22.62 12.42 36.42
C PRO A 678 23.51 11.25 36.93
N ASP A 679 22.98 10.35 37.74
CA ASP A 679 23.67 9.21 38.34
C ASP A 679 23.65 7.95 37.46
N MET A 680 23.44 8.10 36.18
CA MET A 680 23.34 7.01 35.20
C MET A 680 24.52 6.04 35.21
N GLU A 681 25.74 6.57 35.33
CA GLU A 681 26.98 5.77 35.38
C GLU A 681 26.99 4.82 36.59
N GLU A 682 26.50 5.29 37.74
CA GLU A 682 26.44 4.49 38.98
C GLU A 682 25.32 3.46 38.91
N VAL A 683 24.17 3.84 38.41
CA VAL A 683 22.95 2.98 38.35
C VAL A 683 23.10 1.85 37.36
N PHE A 684 23.55 2.12 36.15
CA PHE A 684 23.68 1.07 35.13
C PHE A 684 25.06 0.37 35.20
N SER A 685 26.09 1.05 35.65
CA SER A 685 27.46 0.52 35.69
C SER A 685 27.92 -0.12 34.38
N GLN A 686 27.41 0.43 33.25
CA GLN A 686 27.62 -0.09 31.91
C GLN A 686 28.75 0.69 31.21
N THR A 687 29.58 -0.05 30.45
CA THR A 687 30.58 0.53 29.56
C THR A 687 30.27 0.16 28.12
N PHE A 688 31.07 0.65 27.14
CA PHE A 688 30.97 0.24 25.74
C PHE A 688 31.60 -1.15 25.49
N GLU A 689 31.71 -1.96 26.52
CA GLU A 689 32.00 -3.39 26.47
C GLU A 689 30.71 -4.17 26.77
N ILE A 690 30.35 -5.10 25.89
CA ILE A 690 29.22 -6.00 26.08
C ILE A 690 29.65 -7.42 26.29
N GLY A 691 28.93 -8.15 27.14
CA GLY A 691 29.13 -9.56 27.37
C GLY A 691 28.04 -10.40 26.71
N TYR A 692 28.42 -11.49 26.06
CA TYR A 692 27.50 -12.51 25.54
C TYR A 692 28.15 -13.91 25.65
N GLU A 693 27.35 -14.95 25.50
CA GLU A 693 27.81 -16.30 25.64
C GLU A 693 28.00 -16.94 24.27
N ASN A 694 29.06 -17.76 24.15
CA ASN A 694 29.25 -18.63 23.00
C ASN A 694 28.36 -19.88 23.12
N VAL A 695 28.37 -20.73 22.07
CA VAL A 695 27.61 -21.99 22.04
C VAL A 695 27.93 -22.98 23.19
N PHE A 696 29.03 -22.79 23.89
CA PHE A 696 29.42 -23.59 25.03
C PHE A 696 29.10 -22.94 26.39
N GLY A 697 28.39 -21.83 26.39
CA GLY A 697 28.08 -21.06 27.61
C GLY A 697 29.26 -20.29 28.18
N ALA A 698 30.38 -20.18 27.44
CA ALA A 698 31.52 -19.38 27.90
C ALA A 698 31.29 -17.90 27.59
N PRO A 699 31.51 -17.00 28.57
CA PRO A 699 31.30 -15.57 28.36
C PRO A 699 32.37 -14.99 27.43
N ILE A 700 31.93 -14.24 26.43
CA ILE A 700 32.77 -13.47 25.52
C ILE A 700 32.51 -12.00 25.78
N LYS A 701 33.55 -11.17 25.70
CA LYS A 701 33.48 -9.74 25.81
C LYS A 701 33.80 -9.11 24.46
N HIS A 702 33.01 -8.11 24.07
CA HIS A 702 33.19 -7.35 22.84
C HIS A 702 33.14 -5.86 23.12
N CYS A 703 34.14 -5.10 22.67
CA CYS A 703 34.15 -3.66 22.75
C CYS A 703 33.45 -3.08 21.54
N LEU A 704 32.38 -2.32 21.74
CA LEU A 704 31.59 -1.69 20.68
C LEU A 704 32.36 -0.60 19.93
N LYS A 705 33.39 -0.05 20.57
CA LYS A 705 34.35 0.91 19.99
C LYS A 705 35.70 0.78 20.66
N SER A 706 36.72 1.41 20.09
CA SER A 706 38.07 1.40 20.62
C SER A 706 38.09 1.89 22.07
N ASP A 707 38.77 1.15 22.97
CA ASP A 707 38.84 1.43 24.41
C ASP A 707 37.49 1.37 25.14
N GLY A 708 36.51 0.69 24.57
CA GLY A 708 35.12 0.65 25.04
C GLY A 708 34.97 0.12 26.47
N GLU A 709 35.86 -0.72 26.94
CA GLU A 709 35.90 -1.25 28.31
C GLU A 709 36.10 -0.16 29.39
N ASN A 710 36.75 0.96 29.02
CA ASN A 710 37.05 2.06 29.93
C ASN A 710 36.11 3.26 29.77
N ILE A 711 35.17 3.22 28.82
CA ILE A 711 34.24 4.33 28.52
C ILE A 711 32.89 4.02 29.18
N PRO A 712 32.49 4.72 30.26
CA PRO A 712 31.19 4.53 30.88
C PRO A 712 30.07 5.09 30.00
N VAL A 713 28.89 4.46 30.06
CA VAL A 713 27.67 4.97 29.41
C VAL A 713 27.06 6.04 30.31
N ASN A 714 26.80 7.21 29.71
CA ASN A 714 26.25 8.38 30.39
C ASN A 714 25.21 9.12 29.53
N GLN A 715 24.65 10.21 30.04
CA GLN A 715 23.62 10.97 29.35
C GLN A 715 24.03 11.48 27.95
N ASN A 716 25.33 11.75 27.73
CA ASN A 716 25.83 12.31 26.47
C ASN A 716 26.07 11.25 25.39
N ASN A 717 26.32 10.01 25.77
CA ASN A 717 26.72 8.94 24.85
C ASN A 717 25.77 7.72 24.83
N LYS A 718 24.67 7.76 25.58
CA LYS A 718 23.71 6.64 25.66
C LYS A 718 23.09 6.28 24.30
N HIS A 719 22.81 7.25 23.44
CA HIS A 719 22.28 7.01 22.09
C HIS A 719 23.31 6.29 21.22
N GLU A 720 24.59 6.73 21.28
CA GLU A 720 25.69 6.04 20.60
C GLU A 720 25.83 4.59 21.06
N PHE A 721 25.79 4.36 22.39
CA PHE A 721 25.85 3.01 22.93
C PHE A 721 24.74 2.11 22.40
N VAL A 722 23.49 2.58 22.42
CA VAL A 722 22.32 1.81 21.96
C VAL A 722 22.43 1.49 20.47
N GLU A 723 22.81 2.46 19.65
CA GLU A 723 22.98 2.27 18.20
C GLU A 723 24.10 1.26 17.90
N LEU A 724 25.24 1.39 18.53
CA LEU A 724 26.37 0.48 18.33
C LEU A 724 26.05 -0.94 18.81
N TYR A 725 25.38 -1.08 19.96
CA TYR A 725 24.97 -2.38 20.48
C TYR A 725 23.98 -3.07 19.54
N ALA A 726 22.95 -2.37 19.13
CA ALA A 726 21.98 -2.91 18.17
C ALA A 726 22.63 -3.28 16.83
N ASN A 727 23.52 -2.44 16.32
CA ASN A 727 24.27 -2.72 15.10
C ASN A 727 25.16 -3.97 15.23
N PHE A 728 25.84 -4.15 16.35
CA PHE A 728 26.62 -5.35 16.59
C PHE A 728 25.74 -6.59 16.53
N VAL A 729 24.65 -6.62 17.27
CA VAL A 729 23.78 -7.79 17.38
C VAL A 729 23.03 -8.10 16.08
N LEU A 730 22.48 -7.06 15.42
CA LEU A 730 21.65 -7.24 14.22
C LEU A 730 22.46 -7.35 12.92
N ASN A 731 23.69 -6.87 12.89
CA ASN A 731 24.48 -6.78 11.68
C ASN A 731 25.86 -7.44 11.80
N GLN A 732 26.75 -6.93 12.67
CA GLN A 732 28.16 -7.32 12.69
C GLN A 732 28.37 -8.77 13.11
N SER A 733 27.68 -9.22 14.18
CA SER A 733 27.84 -10.58 14.72
C SER A 733 27.44 -11.70 13.75
N ILE A 734 26.58 -11.39 12.77
CA ILE A 734 26.04 -12.36 11.80
C ILE A 734 26.37 -11.99 10.34
N GLU A 735 27.32 -11.09 10.12
CA GLU A 735 27.59 -10.52 8.80
C GLU A 735 27.89 -11.58 7.74
N LYS A 736 28.76 -12.52 8.04
CA LYS A 736 29.16 -13.60 7.11
C LYS A 736 27.96 -14.48 6.75
N GLN A 737 27.24 -14.96 7.76
CA GLN A 737 26.09 -15.83 7.60
C GLN A 737 24.98 -15.14 6.80
N PHE A 738 24.66 -13.89 7.18
CA PHE A 738 23.61 -13.14 6.51
C PHE A 738 23.98 -12.73 5.09
N LYS A 739 25.23 -12.38 4.81
CA LYS A 739 25.73 -12.07 3.46
C LYS A 739 25.57 -13.28 2.54
N ALA A 740 25.96 -14.47 3.00
CA ALA A 740 25.79 -15.71 2.24
C ALA A 740 24.31 -16.04 2.01
N PHE A 741 23.48 -15.98 3.04
CA PHE A 741 22.04 -16.18 2.95
C PHE A 741 21.38 -15.22 1.95
N LYS A 742 21.67 -13.93 2.04
CA LYS A 742 21.14 -12.91 1.14
C LYS A 742 21.57 -13.13 -0.31
N LYS A 743 22.83 -13.53 -0.52
CA LYS A 743 23.34 -13.87 -1.83
C LYS A 743 22.53 -15.00 -2.47
N GLY A 744 22.30 -16.10 -1.75
CA GLY A 744 21.48 -17.20 -2.22
C GLY A 744 20.06 -16.77 -2.57
N PHE A 745 19.43 -15.97 -1.72
CA PHE A 745 18.10 -15.41 -1.98
C PHE A 745 18.06 -14.55 -3.26
N GLN A 746 19.06 -13.70 -3.46
CA GLN A 746 19.13 -12.82 -4.64
C GLN A 746 19.39 -13.59 -5.93
N MET A 747 20.10 -14.73 -5.90
CA MET A 747 20.32 -15.56 -7.09
C MET A 747 18.99 -15.99 -7.75
N VAL A 748 17.93 -16.12 -6.97
CA VAL A 748 16.60 -16.50 -7.46
C VAL A 748 15.73 -15.28 -7.73
N THR A 749 15.79 -14.26 -6.87
CA THR A 749 14.78 -13.18 -6.79
C THR A 749 15.19 -11.86 -7.45
N ASP A 750 16.45 -11.63 -7.79
CA ASP A 750 16.99 -10.31 -8.13
C ASP A 750 16.42 -9.68 -9.42
N GLU A 751 15.89 -10.47 -10.35
CA GLU A 751 15.22 -9.97 -11.56
C GLU A 751 13.70 -9.88 -11.41
N SER A 752 13.15 -10.25 -10.25
CA SER A 752 11.70 -10.18 -10.01
C SER A 752 11.28 -8.81 -9.52
N PRO A 753 10.02 -8.40 -9.71
CA PRO A 753 9.50 -7.15 -9.16
C PRO A 753 9.22 -7.25 -7.65
N LEU A 754 9.84 -8.17 -6.92
CA LEU A 754 9.61 -8.43 -5.51
C LEU A 754 9.74 -7.16 -4.66
N LYS A 755 10.88 -6.46 -4.78
CA LYS A 755 11.16 -5.23 -4.02
C LYS A 755 10.26 -4.04 -4.41
N LEU A 756 9.72 -4.05 -5.63
CA LEU A 756 8.79 -3.03 -6.09
C LEU A 756 7.36 -3.29 -5.56
N LEU A 757 6.97 -4.56 -5.50
CA LEU A 757 5.61 -4.96 -5.15
C LEU A 757 5.38 -4.98 -3.63
N PHE A 758 6.36 -5.49 -2.86
CA PHE A 758 6.14 -5.86 -1.47
C PHE A 758 6.95 -5.01 -0.50
N ARG A 759 6.36 -4.76 0.68
CA ARG A 759 7.05 -4.29 1.88
C ARG A 759 7.58 -5.49 2.68
N PRO A 760 8.53 -5.30 3.62
CA PRO A 760 9.06 -6.41 4.43
C PRO A 760 7.97 -7.25 5.13
N GLU A 761 6.93 -6.61 5.66
CA GLU A 761 5.79 -7.27 6.33
C GLU A 761 4.99 -8.14 5.35
N GLU A 762 4.90 -7.71 4.11
CA GLU A 762 4.21 -8.45 3.05
C GLU A 762 5.08 -9.60 2.52
N ILE A 763 6.43 -9.51 2.61
CA ILE A 763 7.32 -10.64 2.33
C ILE A 763 7.19 -11.72 3.39
N GLU A 764 7.11 -11.35 4.69
CA GLU A 764 6.79 -12.34 5.74
C GLU A 764 5.48 -13.06 5.42
N LEU A 765 4.45 -12.30 5.05
CA LEU A 765 3.15 -12.86 4.67
C LEU A 765 3.25 -13.79 3.45
N LEU A 766 4.07 -13.41 2.44
CA LEU A 766 4.29 -14.21 1.24
C LEU A 766 5.00 -15.54 1.56
N VAL A 767 6.00 -15.50 2.44
CA VAL A 767 6.80 -16.68 2.83
C VAL A 767 6.07 -17.57 3.81
N CYS A 768 5.50 -16.99 4.87
CA CYS A 768 4.95 -17.74 6.01
C CYS A 768 3.44 -17.94 5.95
N GLY A 769 2.76 -17.26 5.02
CA GLY A 769 1.30 -17.23 4.94
C GLY A 769 0.64 -16.37 6.02
N SER A 770 -0.67 -16.26 5.94
CA SER A 770 -1.48 -15.52 6.90
C SER A 770 -1.56 -16.25 8.25
N LYS A 771 -1.59 -15.48 9.33
CA LYS A 771 -1.83 -15.98 10.69
C LYS A 771 -3.33 -16.10 11.01
N ASN A 772 -4.21 -15.67 10.09
CA ASN A 772 -5.66 -15.69 10.27
C ASN A 772 -6.26 -17.03 9.79
N PHE A 773 -6.70 -17.85 10.72
CA PHE A 773 -7.32 -19.16 10.48
C PHE A 773 -8.85 -19.05 10.52
N ASP A 774 -9.45 -18.30 9.61
CA ASP A 774 -10.92 -18.16 9.51
C ASP A 774 -11.53 -19.31 8.71
N PHE A 775 -12.01 -20.33 9.41
CA PHE A 775 -12.66 -21.48 8.81
C PHE A 775 -14.10 -21.21 8.34
N ASP A 776 -14.73 -20.10 8.76
CA ASP A 776 -16.03 -19.68 8.21
C ASP A 776 -15.86 -19.16 6.78
N GLU A 777 -14.73 -18.49 6.48
CA GLU A 777 -14.38 -18.14 5.10
C GLU A 777 -14.08 -19.38 4.24
N LEU A 778 -13.40 -20.39 4.82
CA LEU A 778 -13.12 -21.63 4.10
C LEU A 778 -14.43 -22.36 3.73
N GLU A 779 -15.36 -22.50 4.67
CA GLU A 779 -16.66 -23.10 4.43
C GLU A 779 -17.41 -22.42 3.29
N LYS A 780 -17.47 -21.08 3.31
CA LYS A 780 -18.16 -20.27 2.28
C LYS A 780 -17.55 -20.40 0.89
N SER A 781 -16.24 -20.64 0.80
CA SER A 781 -15.51 -20.75 -0.46
C SER A 781 -15.31 -22.18 -0.95
N THR A 782 -15.72 -23.19 -0.15
CA THR A 782 -15.55 -24.60 -0.48
C THR A 782 -16.52 -25.04 -1.58
N GLU A 783 -15.98 -25.72 -2.56
CA GLU A 783 -16.74 -26.33 -3.65
C GLU A 783 -17.06 -27.79 -3.33
N TYR A 784 -18.16 -28.30 -3.88
CA TYR A 784 -18.65 -29.67 -3.59
C TYR A 784 -18.85 -30.46 -4.87
N GLU A 785 -18.38 -31.71 -4.88
CA GLU A 785 -18.46 -32.58 -6.04
C GLU A 785 -19.07 -33.97 -5.71
N GLY A 786 -19.42 -34.73 -6.75
CA GLY A 786 -19.92 -36.10 -6.60
C GLY A 786 -21.33 -36.19 -5.99
N GLY A 787 -22.12 -35.11 -6.07
CA GLY A 787 -23.46 -35.04 -5.53
C GLY A 787 -23.56 -34.41 -4.13
N TYR A 788 -22.43 -33.99 -3.54
CA TYR A 788 -22.43 -33.17 -2.34
C TYR A 788 -22.81 -31.71 -2.67
N THR A 789 -23.42 -31.05 -1.72
CA THR A 789 -23.77 -29.63 -1.73
C THR A 789 -23.63 -29.09 -0.31
N ALA A 790 -23.58 -27.78 -0.13
CA ALA A 790 -23.58 -27.15 1.19
C ALA A 790 -24.77 -27.60 2.05
N GLU A 791 -25.89 -27.93 1.43
CA GLU A 791 -27.13 -28.36 2.11
C GLU A 791 -27.16 -29.85 2.48
N THR A 792 -26.24 -30.67 1.96
CA THR A 792 -26.14 -32.09 2.25
C THR A 792 -25.84 -32.32 3.73
N GLU A 793 -26.58 -33.22 4.38
CA GLU A 793 -26.52 -33.45 5.84
C GLU A 793 -25.12 -33.84 6.32
N ILE A 794 -24.42 -34.68 5.58
CA ILE A 794 -23.02 -35.04 5.90
C ILE A 794 -22.07 -33.83 5.84
N ILE A 795 -22.29 -32.90 4.92
CA ILE A 795 -21.47 -31.68 4.79
C ILE A 795 -21.72 -30.74 5.99
N LYS A 796 -22.98 -30.62 6.42
CA LYS A 796 -23.30 -29.86 7.65
C LYS A 796 -22.65 -30.52 8.88
N HIS A 797 -22.67 -31.83 8.99
CA HIS A 797 -21.98 -32.56 10.06
C HIS A 797 -20.47 -32.36 9.98
N PHE A 798 -19.86 -32.42 8.79
CA PHE A 798 -18.45 -32.21 8.57
C PHE A 798 -18.02 -30.82 9.07
N TRP A 799 -18.69 -29.73 8.66
CA TRP A 799 -18.36 -28.39 9.10
C TRP A 799 -18.62 -28.19 10.60
N SER A 800 -19.68 -28.79 11.15
CA SER A 800 -19.90 -28.78 12.60
C SER A 800 -18.75 -29.45 13.38
N VAL A 801 -18.14 -30.51 12.84
CA VAL A 801 -16.94 -31.13 13.41
C VAL A 801 -15.74 -30.20 13.24
N VAL A 802 -15.49 -29.66 12.05
CA VAL A 802 -14.33 -28.81 11.75
C VAL A 802 -14.30 -27.55 12.60
N HIS A 803 -15.44 -26.86 12.77
CA HIS A 803 -15.50 -25.67 13.62
C HIS A 803 -15.20 -26.00 15.09
N GLY A 804 -15.57 -27.20 15.56
CA GLY A 804 -15.28 -27.70 16.90
C GLY A 804 -13.84 -28.16 17.15
N LEU A 805 -13.02 -28.29 16.10
CA LEU A 805 -11.61 -28.71 16.22
C LEU A 805 -10.75 -27.66 16.94
N SER A 806 -9.74 -28.12 17.68
CA SER A 806 -8.67 -27.28 18.19
C SER A 806 -7.88 -26.65 17.03
N LEU A 807 -7.20 -25.51 17.28
CA LEU A 807 -6.36 -24.86 16.27
C LEU A 807 -5.29 -25.81 15.71
N GLU A 808 -4.71 -26.66 16.54
CA GLU A 808 -3.75 -27.68 16.11
C GLU A 808 -4.37 -28.67 15.12
N ASN A 809 -5.55 -29.20 15.41
CA ASN A 809 -6.24 -30.12 14.52
C ASN A 809 -6.75 -29.43 13.24
N LYS A 810 -7.12 -28.17 13.30
CA LYS A 810 -7.42 -27.35 12.13
C LYS A 810 -6.20 -27.20 11.22
N ARG A 811 -5.00 -26.98 11.78
CA ARG A 811 -3.74 -26.97 11.02
C ARG A 811 -3.43 -28.33 10.39
N LYS A 812 -3.62 -29.43 11.14
CA LYS A 812 -3.45 -30.78 10.61
C LYS A 812 -4.44 -31.08 9.49
N LEU A 813 -5.67 -30.58 9.57
CA LEU A 813 -6.64 -30.71 8.50
C LEU A 813 -6.21 -29.99 7.21
N LEU A 814 -5.71 -28.75 7.34
CA LEU A 814 -5.12 -28.04 6.20
C LEU A 814 -3.93 -28.80 5.62
N GLN A 815 -3.01 -29.28 6.46
CA GLN A 815 -1.89 -30.10 6.03
C GLN A 815 -2.35 -31.33 5.26
N PHE A 816 -3.35 -32.04 5.78
CA PHE A 816 -3.91 -33.22 5.17
C PHE A 816 -4.54 -32.94 3.80
N THR A 817 -5.27 -31.81 3.67
CA THR A 817 -6.04 -31.50 2.45
C THR A 817 -5.23 -30.74 1.40
N THR A 818 -4.22 -29.96 1.80
CA THR A 818 -3.52 -29.03 0.89
C THR A 818 -2.01 -29.27 0.83
N GLY A 819 -1.47 -30.09 1.72
CA GLY A 819 -0.04 -30.30 1.87
C GLY A 819 0.66 -29.18 2.66
N SER A 820 -0.08 -28.22 3.22
CA SER A 820 0.46 -27.15 4.05
C SER A 820 -0.42 -26.87 5.26
N ASN A 821 0.18 -26.63 6.42
CA ASN A 821 -0.51 -26.22 7.64
C ASN A 821 -0.68 -24.70 7.76
N ARG A 822 -0.43 -23.95 6.68
CA ARG A 822 -0.41 -22.50 6.61
C ARG A 822 -1.57 -21.97 5.77
N VAL A 823 -1.99 -20.75 6.08
CA VAL A 823 -3.04 -20.04 5.36
C VAL A 823 -2.44 -19.26 4.21
N PRO A 824 -2.94 -19.36 2.98
CA PRO A 824 -2.42 -18.59 1.86
C PRO A 824 -2.62 -17.08 2.04
N VAL A 825 -1.87 -16.29 1.29
CA VAL A 825 -2.03 -14.83 1.23
C VAL A 825 -3.45 -14.52 0.74
N GLY A 826 -4.14 -13.67 1.49
CA GLY A 826 -5.55 -13.34 1.21
C GLY A 826 -6.58 -14.20 1.93
N GLY A 827 -6.14 -15.09 2.86
CA GLY A 827 -7.04 -15.85 3.72
C GLY A 827 -7.43 -17.23 3.16
N LEU A 828 -8.21 -17.95 3.95
CA LEU A 828 -8.65 -19.30 3.59
C LEU A 828 -9.67 -19.32 2.43
N SER A 829 -10.34 -18.22 2.15
CA SER A 829 -11.24 -18.09 0.99
C SER A 829 -10.52 -18.24 -0.35
N LYS A 830 -9.21 -17.99 -0.41
CA LYS A 830 -8.40 -18.15 -1.63
C LYS A 830 -7.93 -19.58 -1.85
N LEU A 831 -8.15 -20.47 -0.91
CA LEU A 831 -7.63 -21.85 -0.96
C LEU A 831 -8.34 -22.73 -2.00
N LYS A 832 -9.62 -22.47 -2.33
CA LYS A 832 -10.46 -23.28 -3.24
C LYS A 832 -10.45 -24.76 -2.85
N LEU A 833 -10.87 -25.06 -1.63
CA LEU A 833 -11.03 -26.42 -1.15
C LEU A 833 -12.21 -27.09 -1.90
N VAL A 834 -12.03 -28.34 -2.31
CA VAL A 834 -13.09 -29.15 -2.91
C VAL A 834 -13.37 -30.33 -2.00
N ILE A 835 -14.62 -30.59 -1.66
CA ILE A 835 -15.05 -31.82 -0.96
C ILE A 835 -15.84 -32.71 -1.92
N ALA A 836 -15.24 -33.82 -2.27
CA ALA A 836 -15.83 -34.77 -3.21
C ALA A 836 -16.33 -36.03 -2.50
N ARG A 837 -17.47 -36.54 -2.93
CA ARG A 837 -18.04 -37.80 -2.42
C ARG A 837 -17.18 -39.00 -2.81
N HIS A 838 -16.80 -39.81 -1.81
CA HIS A 838 -16.00 -41.06 -2.02
C HIS A 838 -16.73 -42.33 -1.61
N GLY A 839 -17.87 -42.56 -2.24
CA GLY A 839 -18.67 -43.76 -2.03
C GLY A 839 -19.62 -43.69 -0.82
N PRO A 840 -20.36 -44.82 -0.57
CA PRO A 840 -21.32 -44.89 0.52
C PRO A 840 -20.65 -45.04 1.90
N ASP A 841 -21.41 -45.05 2.96
CA ASP A 841 -20.93 -45.28 4.32
C ASP A 841 -20.05 -46.54 4.41
N CYS A 842 -18.87 -46.34 4.94
CA CYS A 842 -17.86 -47.40 5.11
C CYS A 842 -16.90 -47.08 6.27
N ASP A 843 -16.00 -48.00 6.56
CA ASP A 843 -14.99 -47.82 7.59
C ASP A 843 -13.67 -47.22 7.09
N ARG A 844 -13.57 -46.90 5.81
CA ARG A 844 -12.40 -46.25 5.23
C ARG A 844 -12.22 -44.86 5.82
N LEU A 845 -10.97 -44.44 6.00
CA LEU A 845 -10.66 -43.07 6.34
C LEU A 845 -10.89 -42.15 5.13
N PRO A 846 -11.19 -40.86 5.33
CA PRO A 846 -11.15 -39.88 4.25
C PRO A 846 -9.71 -39.82 3.70
N THR A 847 -9.59 -39.52 2.41
CA THR A 847 -8.31 -39.36 1.72
C THR A 847 -8.27 -37.96 1.03
N SER A 848 -7.10 -37.52 0.59
CA SER A 848 -6.96 -36.20 -0.03
C SER A 848 -6.07 -36.25 -1.26
N HIS A 849 -6.33 -35.34 -2.19
CA HIS A 849 -5.42 -35.00 -3.28
C HIS A 849 -4.86 -33.60 -3.03
N THR A 850 -3.74 -33.53 -2.36
CA THR A 850 -3.13 -32.26 -1.89
C THR A 850 -2.71 -31.32 -3.02
N CYS A 851 -2.37 -31.87 -4.20
CA CYS A 851 -2.06 -31.07 -5.39
C CYS A 851 -3.24 -30.23 -5.88
N PHE A 852 -4.47 -30.69 -5.64
CA PHE A 852 -5.70 -30.05 -6.11
C PHE A 852 -6.57 -29.53 -4.97
N ASN A 853 -6.13 -29.63 -3.72
CA ASN A 853 -6.88 -29.28 -2.51
C ASN A 853 -8.25 -30.03 -2.43
N ILE A 854 -8.27 -31.29 -2.80
CA ILE A 854 -9.49 -32.12 -2.82
C ILE A 854 -9.50 -33.03 -1.60
N LEU A 855 -10.58 -33.00 -0.84
CA LEU A 855 -10.90 -33.95 0.23
C LEU A 855 -11.90 -34.95 -0.31
N LEU A 856 -11.54 -36.24 -0.32
CA LEU A 856 -12.40 -37.35 -0.67
C LEU A 856 -13.08 -37.86 0.60
N LEU A 857 -14.38 -37.57 0.77
CA LEU A 857 -15.14 -37.86 1.99
C LEU A 857 -16.19 -38.96 1.70
N PRO A 858 -16.10 -40.17 2.33
CA PRO A 858 -17.16 -41.14 2.28
C PRO A 858 -18.44 -40.62 2.94
N GLU A 859 -19.60 -41.13 2.53
CA GLU A 859 -20.92 -40.73 3.05
C GLU A 859 -21.21 -41.37 4.41
N TYR A 860 -20.45 -40.93 5.44
CA TYR A 860 -20.60 -41.45 6.80
C TYR A 860 -21.98 -41.20 7.37
N SER A 861 -22.48 -42.16 8.14
CA SER A 861 -23.85 -42.18 8.66
C SER A 861 -24.10 -41.24 9.87
N SER A 862 -23.04 -40.77 10.54
CA SER A 862 -23.24 -39.92 11.71
C SER A 862 -22.07 -38.92 11.89
N ARG A 863 -22.36 -37.85 12.64
CA ARG A 863 -21.38 -36.79 13.00
C ARG A 863 -20.20 -37.38 13.79
N GLU A 864 -20.47 -38.30 14.73
CA GLU A 864 -19.46 -38.93 15.60
C GLU A 864 -18.51 -39.80 14.75
N LYS A 865 -19.03 -40.50 13.75
CA LYS A 865 -18.20 -41.27 12.82
C LYS A 865 -17.31 -40.37 11.97
N ILE A 866 -17.81 -39.22 11.52
CA ILE A 866 -17.00 -38.20 10.81
C ILE A 866 -15.86 -37.74 11.73
N GLU A 867 -16.16 -37.34 12.94
CA GLU A 867 -15.18 -36.82 13.89
C GLU A 867 -14.09 -37.86 14.17
N GLU A 868 -14.48 -39.10 14.48
CA GLU A 868 -13.53 -40.21 14.70
C GLU A 868 -12.63 -40.47 13.51
N ARG A 869 -13.23 -40.60 12.30
CA ARG A 869 -12.50 -40.96 11.08
C ARG A 869 -11.63 -39.81 10.59
N LEU A 870 -12.12 -38.55 10.69
CA LEU A 870 -11.37 -37.36 10.31
C LEU A 870 -10.16 -37.18 11.23
N LEU A 871 -10.34 -37.28 12.57
CA LEU A 871 -9.25 -37.16 13.53
C LEU A 871 -8.21 -38.26 13.33
N LYS A 872 -8.61 -39.48 13.02
CA LYS A 872 -7.68 -40.55 12.67
C LYS A 872 -6.89 -40.19 11.40
N ALA A 873 -7.58 -39.75 10.35
CA ALA A 873 -6.94 -39.40 9.08
C ALA A 873 -5.87 -38.32 9.27
N ILE A 874 -6.23 -37.18 9.90
CA ILE A 874 -5.32 -36.07 10.06
C ILE A 874 -4.16 -36.30 11.06
N ASN A 875 -4.30 -37.24 11.99
CA ASN A 875 -3.24 -37.56 12.97
C ASN A 875 -2.30 -38.67 12.50
N TYR A 876 -2.75 -39.57 11.62
CA TYR A 876 -1.90 -40.67 11.11
C TYR A 876 -1.27 -40.39 9.74
N SER A 877 -1.65 -39.29 9.07
CA SER A 877 -1.05 -38.88 7.81
C SER A 877 0.28 -38.15 8.08
N LYS A 878 1.34 -38.87 8.34
CA LYS A 878 2.71 -38.33 8.26
C LYS A 878 3.25 -38.64 6.86
N GLY A 879 3.47 -37.60 6.06
CA GLY A 879 4.02 -37.67 4.72
C GLY A 879 2.99 -37.99 3.62
N PHE A 880 3.38 -37.76 2.37
CA PHE A 880 2.63 -38.07 1.18
C PHE A 880 2.70 -39.59 0.90
N GLY A 881 2.18 -40.42 1.82
CA GLY A 881 2.13 -41.87 1.63
C GLY A 881 1.05 -42.26 0.63
N MET A 882 1.42 -42.78 -0.52
CA MET A 882 0.50 -43.62 -1.29
C MET A 882 0.32 -44.96 -0.53
N LEU A 883 -0.85 -45.16 0.07
CA LEU A 883 -1.30 -46.50 0.48
C LEU A 883 -2.03 -47.16 -0.68
#